data_904e9b59f6d4cd05e9b64adc46466f10
#
_entry.id   904e9b59f6d4cd05e9b64adc46466f10
#
_cell.length_a   1.000
_cell.length_b   1.000
_cell.length_c   1.000
_cell.angle_alpha   90.00
_cell.angle_beta   90.00
_cell.angle_gamma   90.00
#
_symmetry.space_group_name_H-M   'P 1'
#
loop_
_entity.id
_entity.type
_entity.pdbx_description
1 polymer ?
#
loop_
_entity_poly.entity_id
_entity_poly.type
_entity_poly.pdbx_seq_one_letter_code
_entity_poly.pdbx_strand_id
1 'polypeptide(L)'
;MKVQHADKAYEGHPEQEFLVSSEAEFIADVDPQAAWQCAFVRSVRPHAKIAVHVPEQARGLVVTGKDLQGAVVPSVHSHSAAPSHLVLWSKLRQAEVHQPILALDRVLFVGQPIALVVARDRYQAEDLAEEVLVEYEELPTVSSLEAAMGESVLLADAAPRNRSVEFSLCTSADQELPESLRRYTGTFSFGRQTGAPIENRGILVIPSVPERKLAVWANTQIPHALREAIASVVGWQASDIRVRVPVVGGSFGTKGTVSAEELAVAVSAVRLARPLRWLEDRYESMCGAVQARDQVHEVTLGADAQGRVHLLDDSFTVDVGAYDPFGKSVPYNTAAHVPGPYRIPNLSISGASVLTNKTPAAPYRGSGRPEAHLARERALDRLARTLGIDALTLRERNLVGVDDMPYDTGLLYRDGAPLVYDGFDIRACLSLARQQAGGSVKNSQEGRVRIGRGCACYVATGGMGPYETASISVAEDGMYVVRTGATCQGQSHRTIFARLASDALDVPRSFVEVANSDTDLLGDGWGTMGSRSAVTAGNAVVIAATALRHQLDGLAVALSPVLARTADVPVDWRRLECLRLLATVGREVGREAELRAEGVFRPRTVTWGCGVHVATVEVDVELRAVRLIDYLATYDHGPLIDPFVVKGQMIGAIAQGIGGALCEEVVYGEDGQPSSVTLADYVLPDAKLMPLFRIFQAAASPSPANPLGLRGLGEAGTVAPAAAIASAVEDALHDLGVEISRVPITATRLHQQLTAVGL
;
A
#
# COMPACT_ATOMS: atom_id res chain seq x y z
N MET A 1 -34.33 -4.32 9.49
CA MET A 1 -33.71 -4.12 10.81
C MET A 1 -32.97 -2.77 10.79
N LYS A 2 -33.47 -1.74 11.49
CA LYS A 2 -32.87 -0.41 11.49
C LYS A 2 -31.61 -0.47 12.36
N VAL A 3 -30.42 -0.39 11.75
CA VAL A 3 -29.19 -0.11 12.47
C VAL A 3 -29.16 1.39 12.72
N GLN A 4 -29.71 1.81 13.83
CA GLN A 4 -29.41 3.11 14.42
C GLN A 4 -28.00 3.00 15.00
N HIS A 5 -27.02 3.59 14.32
CA HIS A 5 -25.79 3.96 14.99
C HIS A 5 -26.15 5.09 15.95
N ALA A 6 -26.39 4.74 17.21
CA ALA A 6 -26.42 5.69 18.28
C ALA A 6 -25.06 6.41 18.27
N ASP A 7 -25.09 7.74 18.10
CA ASP A 7 -23.98 8.63 18.46
C ASP A 7 -23.69 8.40 19.95
N LYS A 8 -22.81 7.43 20.25
CA LYS A 8 -22.14 7.42 21.54
C LYS A 8 -21.28 8.66 21.54
N ALA A 9 -21.44 9.48 22.57
CA ALA A 9 -20.67 10.66 22.81
C ALA A 9 -19.22 10.43 22.44
N TYR A 10 -18.64 11.36 21.72
CA TYR A 10 -17.25 11.40 21.29
C TYR A 10 -16.36 11.43 22.52
N GLU A 11 -16.05 10.27 23.09
CA GLU A 11 -14.91 10.13 24.01
C GLU A 11 -13.68 10.25 23.13
N GLY A 12 -12.78 11.21 23.46
CA GLY A 12 -11.59 11.55 22.70
C GLY A 12 -10.86 10.29 22.23
N HIS A 13 -10.44 10.26 20.96
CA HIS A 13 -9.79 9.10 20.38
C HIS A 13 -8.32 9.08 20.79
N PRO A 14 -7.80 8.11 21.57
CA PRO A 14 -6.45 8.16 22.15
C PRO A 14 -5.34 8.42 21.13
N GLU A 15 -5.49 7.92 19.91
CA GLU A 15 -4.54 8.19 18.82
C GLU A 15 -4.54 9.67 18.44
N GLN A 16 -5.71 10.32 18.38
CA GLN A 16 -5.81 11.74 18.02
C GLN A 16 -5.27 12.63 19.13
N GLU A 17 -5.56 12.32 20.38
CA GLU A 17 -5.01 13.04 21.54
C GLU A 17 -3.50 12.95 21.57
N PHE A 18 -2.94 11.77 21.33
CA PHE A 18 -1.51 11.55 21.24
C PHE A 18 -0.88 12.36 20.09
N LEU A 19 -1.47 12.36 18.88
CA LEU A 19 -0.92 13.06 17.71
C LEU A 19 -0.91 14.58 17.85
N VAL A 20 -1.80 15.17 18.67
CA VAL A 20 -1.81 16.63 18.95
C VAL A 20 -1.06 16.99 20.21
N SER A 21 -0.57 16.01 20.98
CA SER A 21 0.27 16.22 22.15
C SER A 21 1.72 16.50 21.74
N SER A 22 2.50 17.04 22.67
CA SER A 22 3.95 17.19 22.50
C SER A 22 4.73 15.86 22.57
N GLU A 23 4.04 14.73 22.77
CA GLU A 23 4.63 13.39 22.87
C GLU A 23 4.80 12.71 21.51
N ALA A 24 4.13 13.22 20.46
CA ALA A 24 4.23 12.69 19.09
C ALA A 24 5.53 13.17 18.44
N GLU A 25 6.54 12.32 18.42
CA GLU A 25 7.87 12.58 17.86
C GLU A 25 7.97 11.95 16.46
N PHE A 26 8.16 12.78 15.42
CA PHE A 26 8.43 12.36 14.05
C PHE A 26 9.94 12.22 13.81
N ILE A 27 10.34 11.66 12.65
CA ILE A 27 11.77 11.45 12.35
C ILE A 27 12.59 12.77 12.37
N ALA A 28 11.98 13.88 12.00
CA ALA A 28 12.62 15.18 12.02
C ALA A 28 12.86 15.72 13.45
N ASP A 29 12.05 15.29 14.42
CA ASP A 29 12.11 15.71 15.82
C ASP A 29 13.16 14.90 16.61
N VAL A 30 13.56 13.72 16.09
CA VAL A 30 14.60 12.90 16.71
C VAL A 30 15.95 13.58 16.47
N ASP A 31 16.45 14.31 17.46
CA ASP A 31 17.72 15.05 17.35
C ASP A 31 18.73 14.63 18.44
N PRO A 32 19.62 13.68 18.16
CA PRO A 32 20.80 13.50 18.95
C PRO A 32 21.79 14.62 18.58
N GLN A 33 22.07 15.53 19.47
CA GLN A 33 22.86 16.78 19.36
C GLN A 33 24.21 16.71 18.59
N ALA A 34 24.53 15.62 17.91
CA ALA A 34 25.79 15.38 17.23
C ALA A 34 25.68 14.77 15.83
N ALA A 35 24.46 14.60 15.28
CA ALA A 35 24.31 13.99 13.95
C ALA A 35 24.66 14.98 12.84
N TRP A 36 25.58 14.55 11.95
CA TRP A 36 25.85 15.28 10.73
C TRP A 36 24.73 15.04 9.71
N GLN A 37 24.52 16.03 8.87
CA GLN A 37 23.46 16.01 7.87
C GLN A 37 23.97 15.47 6.54
N CYS A 38 23.08 14.81 5.83
CA CYS A 38 23.36 14.22 4.51
C CYS A 38 22.56 14.94 3.43
N ALA A 39 23.20 15.15 2.27
CA ALA A 39 22.55 15.52 1.01
C ALA A 39 22.98 14.56 -0.08
N PHE A 40 22.13 14.39 -1.11
CA PHE A 40 22.44 13.53 -2.25
C PHE A 40 22.69 14.33 -3.52
N VAL A 41 23.79 13.98 -4.20
CA VAL A 41 23.97 14.34 -5.61
C VAL A 41 23.11 13.36 -6.43
N ARG A 42 22.14 13.89 -7.19
CA ARG A 42 21.19 13.10 -7.95
C ARG A 42 21.34 13.30 -9.45
N SER A 43 21.00 12.27 -10.21
CA SER A 43 21.00 12.39 -11.67
C SER A 43 19.98 13.41 -12.15
N VAL A 44 20.42 14.29 -13.04
CA VAL A 44 19.58 15.20 -13.82
C VAL A 44 19.31 14.67 -15.24
N ARG A 45 19.80 13.45 -15.55
CA ARG A 45 19.60 12.77 -16.83
C ARG A 45 18.84 11.46 -16.63
N PRO A 46 17.91 11.10 -17.51
CA PRO A 46 17.15 9.86 -17.43
C PRO A 46 17.98 8.63 -17.80
N HIS A 47 18.95 8.79 -18.74
CA HIS A 47 19.85 7.72 -19.16
C HIS A 47 21.18 8.29 -19.64
N ALA A 48 22.26 8.01 -18.92
CA ALA A 48 23.59 8.47 -19.27
C ALA A 48 24.67 7.62 -18.61
N LYS A 49 25.85 7.54 -19.22
CA LYS A 49 27.07 7.19 -18.49
C LYS A 49 27.51 8.39 -17.66
N ILE A 50 28.14 8.14 -16.53
CA ILE A 50 28.57 9.20 -15.62
C ILE A 50 30.04 9.07 -15.22
N ALA A 51 30.69 10.23 -15.02
CA ALA A 51 31.96 10.33 -14.29
C ALA A 51 31.80 11.36 -13.17
N VAL A 52 32.12 10.96 -11.94
CA VAL A 52 31.94 11.80 -10.74
C VAL A 52 33.30 12.35 -10.31
N HIS A 53 33.39 13.68 -10.16
CA HIS A 53 34.57 14.40 -9.74
C HIS A 53 34.29 15.08 -8.39
N VAL A 54 34.97 14.58 -7.36
CA VAL A 54 34.84 15.13 -6.00
C VAL A 54 35.90 16.19 -5.78
N PRO A 55 35.58 17.44 -5.45
CA PRO A 55 36.54 18.50 -5.19
C PRO A 55 37.40 18.14 -3.99
N GLU A 56 38.65 18.66 -3.99
CA GLU A 56 39.64 18.25 -2.99
C GLU A 56 39.23 18.60 -1.55
N GLN A 57 38.59 19.73 -1.34
CA GLN A 57 38.07 20.16 -0.05
C GLN A 57 36.91 19.28 0.48
N ALA A 58 36.21 18.56 -0.37
CA ALA A 58 35.12 17.64 -0.02
C ALA A 58 35.59 16.18 0.14
N ARG A 59 36.90 15.89 -0.07
CA ARG A 59 37.41 14.53 0.10
C ARG A 59 37.22 14.03 1.54
N GLY A 60 36.64 12.83 1.67
CA GLY A 60 36.29 12.23 2.96
C GLY A 60 34.94 12.67 3.52
N LEU A 61 34.26 13.66 2.87
CA LEU A 61 32.89 14.07 3.16
C LEU A 61 31.90 13.58 2.08
N VAL A 62 32.40 13.07 0.96
CA VAL A 62 31.61 12.54 -0.16
C VAL A 62 31.84 11.05 -0.29
N VAL A 63 30.75 10.29 -0.39
CA VAL A 63 30.74 8.85 -0.67
C VAL A 63 30.10 8.65 -2.04
N THR A 64 30.81 7.98 -2.94
CA THR A 64 30.39 7.75 -4.33
C THR A 64 30.07 6.29 -4.59
N GLY A 65 29.50 5.96 -5.74
CA GLY A 65 29.26 4.59 -6.18
C GLY A 65 30.56 3.74 -6.21
N LYS A 66 31.71 4.34 -6.46
CA LYS A 66 33.02 3.66 -6.42
C LYS A 66 33.37 3.20 -5.01
N ASP A 67 33.01 3.96 -3.99
CA ASP A 67 33.23 3.63 -2.58
C ASP A 67 32.35 2.49 -2.09
N LEU A 68 31.21 2.29 -2.74
CA LEU A 68 30.20 1.26 -2.46
C LEU A 68 30.10 0.22 -3.58
N GLN A 69 31.16 0.04 -4.36
CA GLN A 69 31.16 -0.86 -5.52
C GLN A 69 30.73 -2.28 -5.12
N GLY A 70 29.76 -2.82 -5.85
CA GLY A 70 29.16 -4.14 -5.61
C GLY A 70 28.02 -4.16 -4.59
N ALA A 71 27.78 -3.06 -3.86
CA ALA A 71 26.65 -2.96 -2.97
C ALA A 71 25.36 -2.60 -3.74
N VAL A 72 24.33 -3.41 -3.58
CA VAL A 72 23.02 -3.24 -4.23
C VAL A 72 21.91 -3.16 -3.20
N VAL A 73 20.79 -2.57 -3.57
CA VAL A 73 19.58 -2.57 -2.74
C VAL A 73 19.01 -3.99 -2.71
N PRO A 74 18.93 -4.63 -1.53
CA PRO A 74 18.36 -5.97 -1.43
C PRO A 74 16.89 -5.96 -1.78
N SER A 75 16.44 -6.97 -2.53
CA SER A 75 15.02 -7.16 -2.82
C SER A 75 14.31 -7.79 -1.62
N VAL A 76 13.86 -6.99 -0.68
CA VAL A 76 13.22 -7.44 0.56
C VAL A 76 11.83 -8.05 0.36
N HIS A 77 11.16 -7.77 -0.76
CA HIS A 77 9.83 -8.28 -1.08
C HIS A 77 9.82 -9.49 -2.01
N SER A 78 10.96 -9.83 -2.61
CA SER A 78 11.13 -11.07 -3.38
C SER A 78 11.34 -12.30 -2.49
N HIS A 79 11.39 -12.13 -1.16
CA HIS A 79 11.63 -13.21 -0.20
C HIS A 79 10.60 -14.34 -0.21
N SER A 80 9.44 -14.17 -0.79
CA SER A 80 8.67 -15.31 -1.24
C SER A 80 9.05 -15.62 -2.69
N ALA A 81 10.12 -16.39 -2.88
CA ALA A 81 10.31 -17.09 -4.16
C ALA A 81 8.97 -17.70 -4.55
N ALA A 82 8.55 -17.51 -5.80
CA ALA A 82 7.30 -18.11 -6.25
C ALA A 82 7.39 -19.62 -6.05
N PRO A 83 6.39 -20.28 -5.46
CA PRO A 83 6.39 -21.73 -5.35
C PRO A 83 6.56 -22.36 -6.74
N SER A 84 7.33 -23.45 -6.84
CA SER A 84 7.67 -24.06 -8.13
C SER A 84 6.42 -24.45 -8.94
N HIS A 85 5.35 -24.90 -8.28
CA HIS A 85 4.10 -25.22 -8.97
C HIS A 85 3.41 -23.98 -9.55
N LEU A 86 3.50 -22.82 -8.86
CA LEU A 86 2.99 -21.55 -9.37
C LEU A 86 3.78 -21.10 -10.61
N VAL A 87 5.12 -21.20 -10.55
CA VAL A 87 6.00 -20.87 -11.70
C VAL A 87 5.64 -21.71 -12.93
N LEU A 88 5.46 -23.00 -12.73
CA LEU A 88 5.09 -23.92 -13.82
C LEU A 88 3.69 -23.63 -14.36
N TRP A 89 2.72 -23.46 -13.47
CA TRP A 89 1.32 -23.23 -13.85
C TRP A 89 1.12 -21.90 -14.58
N SER A 90 1.73 -20.83 -14.09
CA SER A 90 1.60 -19.49 -14.66
C SER A 90 2.65 -19.14 -15.71
N LYS A 91 3.59 -20.04 -16.01
CA LYS A 91 4.75 -19.80 -16.89
C LYS A 91 5.53 -18.55 -16.46
N LEU A 92 5.56 -18.27 -15.16
CA LEU A 92 6.19 -17.08 -14.59
C LEU A 92 7.68 -17.04 -14.92
N ARG A 93 8.10 -15.93 -15.51
CA ARG A 93 9.50 -15.56 -15.69
C ARG A 93 9.75 -14.26 -14.94
N GLN A 94 10.85 -14.19 -14.20
CA GLN A 94 11.26 -12.99 -13.49
C GLN A 94 12.76 -12.81 -13.65
N ALA A 95 13.15 -11.63 -14.15
CA ALA A 95 14.55 -11.22 -14.24
C ALA A 95 15.01 -10.60 -12.91
N GLU A 96 16.26 -10.83 -12.54
CA GLU A 96 16.88 -10.15 -11.42
C GLU A 96 17.54 -8.85 -11.93
N VAL A 97 16.93 -7.72 -11.60
CA VAL A 97 17.43 -6.39 -11.94
C VAL A 97 17.82 -5.68 -10.64
N HIS A 98 19.12 -5.54 -10.43
CA HIS A 98 19.66 -4.99 -9.19
C HIS A 98 19.89 -3.48 -9.30
N GLN A 99 19.38 -2.72 -8.32
CA GLN A 99 19.67 -1.30 -8.16
C GLN A 99 20.94 -1.13 -7.33
N PRO A 100 21.97 -0.41 -7.81
CA PRO A 100 23.10 -0.03 -6.98
C PRO A 100 22.66 0.97 -5.90
N ILE A 101 23.29 0.94 -4.72
CA ILE A 101 23.01 1.90 -3.65
C ILE A 101 23.32 3.33 -4.10
N LEU A 102 24.46 3.53 -4.76
CA LEU A 102 24.82 4.76 -5.48
C LEU A 102 25.20 4.38 -6.91
N ALA A 103 24.83 5.18 -7.89
CA ALA A 103 25.17 4.94 -9.28
C ALA A 103 26.69 4.89 -9.46
N LEU A 104 27.19 3.84 -10.16
CA LEU A 104 28.61 3.62 -10.34
C LEU A 104 29.14 4.33 -11.60
N ASP A 105 28.63 3.95 -12.76
CA ASP A 105 29.09 4.39 -14.09
C ASP A 105 27.94 4.78 -15.03
N ARG A 106 26.70 4.49 -14.62
CA ARG A 106 25.50 4.75 -15.41
C ARG A 106 24.31 5.11 -14.53
N VAL A 107 23.48 6.05 -14.99
CA VAL A 107 22.19 6.40 -14.41
C VAL A 107 21.08 5.98 -15.35
N LEU A 108 19.94 5.57 -14.78
CA LEU A 108 18.78 5.04 -15.50
C LEU A 108 17.50 5.85 -15.29
N PHE A 109 17.48 6.83 -14.37
CA PHE A 109 16.34 7.72 -14.18
C PHE A 109 16.76 9.04 -13.52
N VAL A 110 15.97 10.08 -13.74
CA VAL A 110 16.14 11.39 -13.09
C VAL A 110 15.82 11.26 -11.60
N GLY A 111 16.74 11.73 -10.74
CA GLY A 111 16.62 11.59 -9.29
C GLY A 111 17.38 10.39 -8.71
N GLN A 112 18.00 9.53 -9.54
CA GLN A 112 18.82 8.42 -9.06
C GLN A 112 20.01 8.94 -8.23
N PRO A 113 20.25 8.43 -7.01
CA PRO A 113 21.37 8.86 -6.17
C PRO A 113 22.72 8.46 -6.80
N ILE A 114 23.63 9.42 -6.91
CA ILE A 114 24.98 9.27 -7.49
C ILE A 114 26.03 9.31 -6.39
N ALA A 115 25.92 10.28 -5.49
CA ALA A 115 26.83 10.42 -4.35
C ALA A 115 26.07 10.91 -3.11
N LEU A 116 26.57 10.54 -1.93
CA LEU A 116 26.16 11.04 -0.63
C LEU A 116 27.18 12.03 -0.13
N VAL A 117 26.74 13.22 0.26
CA VAL A 117 27.54 14.28 0.85
C VAL A 117 27.18 14.44 2.32
N VAL A 118 28.20 14.63 3.16
CA VAL A 118 28.02 14.70 4.62
C VAL A 118 28.64 16.00 5.15
N ALA A 119 27.88 16.79 5.91
CA ALA A 119 28.37 18.01 6.55
C ALA A 119 27.75 18.20 7.95
N ARG A 120 28.18 19.24 8.68
CA ARG A 120 27.71 19.51 10.04
C ARG A 120 26.22 19.91 10.08
N ASP A 121 25.76 20.60 9.05
CA ASP A 121 24.39 21.02 8.90
C ASP A 121 23.92 20.80 7.46
N ARG A 122 22.60 20.90 7.25
CA ARG A 122 21.96 20.64 5.96
C ARG A 122 22.42 21.58 4.86
N TYR A 123 22.58 22.87 5.17
CA TYR A 123 22.96 23.88 4.18
C TYR A 123 24.35 23.62 3.65
N GLN A 124 25.30 23.33 4.55
CA GLN A 124 26.66 22.96 4.13
C GLN A 124 26.69 21.65 3.32
N ALA A 125 25.80 20.67 3.63
CA ALA A 125 25.74 19.45 2.85
C ALA A 125 25.21 19.69 1.44
N GLU A 126 24.20 20.53 1.30
CA GLU A 126 23.63 20.94 0.02
C GLU A 126 24.61 21.76 -0.81
N ASP A 127 25.28 22.79 -0.21
CA ASP A 127 26.32 23.57 -0.87
C ASP A 127 27.46 22.68 -1.39
N LEU A 128 27.95 21.75 -0.58
CA LEU A 128 28.99 20.80 -1.00
C LEU A 128 28.49 19.82 -2.09
N ALA A 129 27.22 19.46 -2.07
CA ALA A 129 26.63 18.60 -3.11
C ALA A 129 26.61 19.28 -4.48
N GLU A 130 26.38 20.60 -4.52
CA GLU A 130 26.45 21.42 -5.75
C GLU A 130 27.88 21.55 -6.29
N GLU A 131 28.92 21.42 -5.45
CA GLU A 131 30.32 21.44 -5.88
C GLU A 131 30.77 20.10 -6.51
N VAL A 132 30.04 19.00 -6.31
CA VAL A 132 30.35 17.70 -6.91
C VAL A 132 30.01 17.72 -8.39
N LEU A 133 31.02 17.75 -9.26
CA LEU A 133 30.80 17.73 -10.69
C LEU A 133 30.48 16.32 -11.20
N VAL A 134 29.38 16.19 -11.93
CA VAL A 134 29.02 14.97 -12.65
C VAL A 134 29.05 15.25 -14.14
N GLU A 135 29.92 14.55 -14.85
CA GLU A 135 29.95 14.57 -16.31
C GLU A 135 28.99 13.49 -16.85
N TYR A 136 28.22 13.81 -17.88
CA TYR A 136 27.24 12.93 -18.48
C TYR A 136 27.53 12.69 -19.96
N GLU A 137 27.59 11.42 -20.36
CA GLU A 137 27.51 10.98 -21.75
C GLU A 137 26.09 10.43 -21.98
N GLU A 138 25.22 11.22 -22.59
CA GLU A 138 23.80 10.86 -22.78
C GLU A 138 23.66 9.59 -23.63
N LEU A 139 22.71 8.73 -23.24
CA LEU A 139 22.33 7.50 -23.91
C LEU A 139 20.86 7.58 -24.38
N PRO A 140 20.46 6.80 -25.39
CA PRO A 140 19.08 6.76 -25.82
C PRO A 140 18.12 6.42 -24.68
N THR A 141 17.03 7.18 -24.56
CA THR A 141 16.06 7.09 -23.45
C THR A 141 14.86 6.24 -23.86
N VAL A 142 14.40 5.42 -22.94
CA VAL A 142 13.17 4.62 -23.03
C VAL A 142 12.13 5.22 -22.10
N SER A 143 11.28 6.12 -22.60
CA SER A 143 10.32 6.90 -21.80
C SER A 143 8.88 6.38 -21.84
N SER A 144 8.57 5.40 -22.71
CA SER A 144 7.24 4.84 -22.85
C SER A 144 7.24 3.32 -22.95
N LEU A 145 6.09 2.70 -22.67
CA LEU A 145 5.90 1.25 -22.85
C LEU A 145 6.12 0.81 -24.29
N GLU A 146 5.70 1.63 -25.26
CA GLU A 146 5.88 1.36 -26.68
C GLU A 146 7.38 1.34 -27.06
N ALA A 147 8.15 2.35 -26.62
CA ALA A 147 9.59 2.40 -26.83
C ALA A 147 10.30 1.21 -26.15
N ALA A 148 9.88 0.83 -24.94
CA ALA A 148 10.45 -0.29 -24.20
C ALA A 148 10.23 -1.64 -24.91
N MET A 149 9.05 -1.84 -25.49
CA MET A 149 8.72 -3.06 -26.24
C MET A 149 9.35 -3.11 -27.64
N GLY A 150 9.77 -1.95 -28.17
CA GLY A 150 10.43 -1.84 -29.47
C GLY A 150 11.86 -2.39 -29.54
N GLU A 151 12.45 -2.80 -28.42
CA GLU A 151 13.75 -3.50 -28.28
C GLU A 151 14.97 -2.75 -28.81
N SER A 152 14.84 -1.48 -29.17
CA SER A 152 15.96 -0.69 -29.71
C SER A 152 17.02 -0.36 -28.65
N VAL A 153 16.62 -0.30 -27.37
CA VAL A 153 17.48 -0.01 -26.22
C VAL A 153 17.15 -0.98 -25.09
N LEU A 154 18.14 -1.73 -24.60
CA LEU A 154 18.03 -2.58 -23.42
C LEU A 154 18.57 -1.87 -22.20
N LEU A 155 17.78 -1.81 -21.13
CA LEU A 155 18.16 -1.17 -19.88
C LEU A 155 18.90 -2.12 -18.92
N ALA A 156 18.61 -3.41 -19.03
CA ALA A 156 19.29 -4.44 -18.25
C ALA A 156 19.47 -5.73 -19.06
N ASP A 157 20.67 -6.28 -19.09
CA ASP A 157 20.97 -7.52 -19.82
C ASP A 157 20.17 -8.72 -19.30
N ALA A 158 19.87 -8.72 -18.00
CA ALA A 158 19.05 -9.76 -17.36
C ALA A 158 17.59 -9.75 -17.78
N ALA A 159 17.09 -8.63 -18.34
CA ALA A 159 15.71 -8.43 -18.74
C ALA A 159 15.56 -8.27 -20.27
N PRO A 160 15.61 -9.37 -21.05
CA PRO A 160 15.42 -9.32 -22.51
C PRO A 160 14.11 -8.61 -22.84
N ARG A 161 14.12 -7.76 -23.87
CA ARG A 161 12.96 -6.94 -24.27
C ARG A 161 12.47 -6.01 -23.17
N ASN A 162 13.38 -5.58 -22.26
CA ASN A 162 13.05 -4.79 -21.08
C ASN A 162 11.98 -5.41 -20.17
N ARG A 163 11.72 -6.71 -20.25
CA ARG A 163 10.70 -7.40 -19.45
C ARG A 163 11.32 -7.99 -18.20
N SER A 164 11.00 -7.42 -17.05
CA SER A 164 11.42 -7.93 -15.75
C SER A 164 10.54 -9.07 -15.24
N VAL A 165 9.23 -9.05 -15.59
CA VAL A 165 8.27 -10.10 -15.23
C VAL A 165 7.37 -10.42 -16.43
N GLU A 166 7.09 -11.69 -16.64
CA GLU A 166 6.07 -12.18 -17.58
C GLU A 166 5.37 -13.40 -16.99
N PHE A 167 4.06 -13.49 -17.17
CA PHE A 167 3.28 -14.66 -16.80
C PHE A 167 1.95 -14.72 -17.56
N SER A 168 1.33 -15.91 -17.55
CA SER A 168 -0.03 -16.11 -18.05
C SER A 168 -0.82 -17.02 -17.14
N LEU A 169 -2.08 -16.67 -16.90
CA LEU A 169 -3.03 -17.41 -16.08
C LEU A 169 -4.22 -17.77 -16.96
N CYS A 170 -4.67 -18.99 -16.88
CA CYS A 170 -5.92 -19.38 -17.54
C CYS A 170 -6.66 -20.40 -16.68
N THR A 171 -7.98 -20.31 -16.67
CA THR A 171 -8.81 -21.41 -16.19
C THR A 171 -8.76 -22.54 -17.21
N SER A 172 -8.87 -23.80 -16.77
CA SER A 172 -8.93 -24.94 -17.69
C SER A 172 -10.19 -24.83 -18.55
N ALA A 173 -9.98 -24.58 -19.84
CA ALA A 173 -11.02 -24.21 -20.80
C ALA A 173 -11.74 -25.47 -21.36
N ASP A 174 -12.39 -26.26 -20.52
CA ASP A 174 -13.26 -27.36 -20.99
C ASP A 174 -14.75 -26.94 -21.14
N GLN A 175 -15.07 -25.67 -20.88
CA GLN A 175 -16.42 -25.15 -21.15
C GLN A 175 -16.47 -24.57 -22.55
N GLU A 176 -17.24 -25.25 -23.42
CA GLU A 176 -17.52 -24.75 -24.78
C GLU A 176 -18.15 -23.35 -24.69
N LEU A 177 -17.56 -22.40 -25.42
CA LEU A 177 -18.12 -21.07 -25.54
C LEU A 177 -19.42 -21.15 -26.37
N PRO A 178 -20.51 -20.45 -25.96
CA PRO A 178 -21.70 -20.35 -26.77
C PRO A 178 -21.38 -19.84 -28.19
N GLU A 179 -22.00 -20.43 -29.23
CA GLU A 179 -21.75 -20.03 -30.62
C GLU A 179 -22.04 -18.57 -30.92
N SER A 180 -22.93 -17.91 -30.16
CA SER A 180 -23.42 -16.56 -30.39
C SER A 180 -23.02 -15.59 -29.27
N LEU A 181 -21.72 -15.51 -28.93
CA LEU A 181 -21.23 -14.50 -27.98
C LEU A 181 -21.17 -13.10 -28.59
N ARG A 182 -21.76 -12.13 -27.91
CA ARG A 182 -21.45 -10.71 -28.15
C ARG A 182 -20.18 -10.36 -27.42
N ARG A 183 -19.22 -9.75 -28.12
CA ARG A 183 -17.91 -9.39 -27.59
C ARG A 183 -17.72 -7.88 -27.59
N TYR A 184 -17.02 -7.40 -26.59
CA TYR A 184 -16.44 -6.07 -26.54
C TYR A 184 -14.94 -6.20 -26.29
N THR A 185 -14.12 -5.49 -27.06
CA THR A 185 -12.67 -5.38 -26.83
C THR A 185 -12.33 -3.89 -26.71
N GLY A 186 -11.51 -3.55 -25.73
CA GLY A 186 -11.06 -2.17 -25.52
C GLY A 186 -9.80 -2.08 -24.69
N THR A 187 -9.09 -0.94 -24.87
CA THR A 187 -7.87 -0.64 -24.12
C THR A 187 -8.17 0.38 -23.03
N PHE A 188 -7.68 0.11 -21.82
CA PHE A 188 -7.85 0.97 -20.64
C PHE A 188 -6.50 1.23 -20.00
N SER A 189 -6.28 2.46 -19.51
CA SER A 189 -5.01 2.82 -18.89
C SER A 189 -5.18 3.64 -17.62
N PHE A 190 -4.28 3.38 -16.70
CA PHE A 190 -4.14 4.13 -15.45
C PHE A 190 -2.81 4.86 -15.46
N GLY A 191 -2.80 6.19 -15.26
CA GLY A 191 -1.59 7.01 -15.27
C GLY A 191 -0.71 6.76 -14.05
N ARG A 192 0.57 7.14 -14.16
CA ARG A 192 1.56 6.99 -13.11
C ARG A 192 1.28 7.93 -11.94
N GLN A 193 1.46 7.44 -10.71
CA GLN A 193 1.16 8.16 -9.48
C GLN A 193 2.25 7.98 -8.42
N THR A 194 2.19 8.80 -7.36
CA THR A 194 2.95 8.61 -6.13
C THR A 194 2.04 8.72 -4.91
N GLY A 195 2.43 8.11 -3.80
CA GLY A 195 1.65 8.18 -2.55
C GLY A 195 1.72 9.53 -1.86
N ALA A 196 2.68 10.38 -2.20
CA ALA A 196 2.89 11.74 -1.72
C ALA A 196 2.53 11.96 -0.22
N PRO A 197 3.08 11.17 0.73
CA PRO A 197 2.81 11.38 2.15
C PRO A 197 3.26 12.78 2.58
N ILE A 198 2.59 13.37 3.59
CA ILE A 198 2.96 14.71 4.08
C ILE A 198 4.37 14.70 4.65
N GLU A 199 4.70 13.70 5.46
CA GLU A 199 6.08 13.46 5.91
C GLU A 199 6.83 12.66 4.84
N ASN A 200 7.95 13.19 4.34
CA ASN A 200 8.84 12.50 3.43
C ASN A 200 9.64 11.40 4.16
N ARG A 201 10.51 10.67 3.43
CA ARG A 201 11.37 9.65 4.01
C ARG A 201 12.45 10.31 4.88
N GLY A 202 12.92 9.59 5.90
CA GLY A 202 14.03 10.03 6.72
C GLY A 202 14.66 8.89 7.50
N ILE A 203 15.97 9.02 7.77
CA ILE A 203 16.72 8.07 8.55
C ILE A 203 17.79 8.80 9.38
N LEU A 204 17.95 8.34 10.62
CA LEU A 204 19.05 8.69 11.49
C LEU A 204 19.81 7.42 11.89
N VAL A 205 21.12 7.43 11.74
CA VAL A 205 21.98 6.29 12.03
C VAL A 205 23.08 6.71 12.99
N ILE A 206 23.19 6.00 14.12
CA ILE A 206 24.20 6.23 15.15
C ILE A 206 25.05 4.96 15.30
N PRO A 207 26.28 4.95 14.78
CA PRO A 207 27.16 3.80 14.88
C PRO A 207 27.97 3.80 16.18
N SER A 208 28.14 2.63 16.78
CA SER A 208 29.22 2.33 17.72
C SER A 208 30.12 1.27 17.08
N VAL A 209 31.11 1.73 16.32
CA VAL A 209 32.00 0.85 15.52
C VAL A 209 32.83 -0.09 16.38
N PRO A 210 33.40 0.34 17.54
CA PRO A 210 34.17 -0.58 18.41
C PRO A 210 33.32 -1.74 18.93
N GLU A 211 32.07 -1.49 19.28
CA GLU A 211 31.14 -2.49 19.81
C GLU A 211 30.36 -3.22 18.73
N ARG A 212 30.50 -2.82 17.47
CA ARG A 212 29.72 -3.31 16.32
C ARG A 212 28.22 -3.19 16.59
N LYS A 213 27.76 -2.02 17.04
CA LYS A 213 26.34 -1.73 17.29
C LYS A 213 25.88 -0.55 16.45
N LEU A 214 24.64 -0.63 15.95
CA LEU A 214 24.02 0.40 15.15
C LEU A 214 22.62 0.71 15.68
N ALA A 215 22.40 1.94 16.11
CA ALA A 215 21.07 2.43 16.42
C ALA A 215 20.53 3.24 15.23
N VAL A 216 19.35 2.88 14.77
CA VAL A 216 18.69 3.46 13.59
C VAL A 216 17.30 3.94 13.96
N TRP A 217 16.94 5.15 13.56
CA TRP A 217 15.58 5.65 13.52
C TRP A 217 15.19 5.86 12.07
N ALA A 218 14.03 5.32 11.67
CA ALA A 218 13.52 5.47 10.31
C ALA A 218 12.00 5.44 10.30
N ASN A 219 11.38 6.30 9.49
CA ASN A 219 9.93 6.31 9.31
C ASN A 219 9.48 5.27 8.27
N THR A 220 9.70 4.01 8.59
CA THR A 220 9.51 2.84 7.71
C THR A 220 8.26 2.01 8.07
N GLN A 221 7.66 1.34 7.08
CA GLN A 221 6.61 0.33 7.28
C GLN A 221 7.16 -1.05 7.69
N ILE A 222 8.48 -1.29 7.48
CA ILE A 222 9.12 -2.61 7.50
C ILE A 222 10.42 -2.62 8.31
N PRO A 223 10.38 -2.32 9.63
CA PRO A 223 11.59 -2.11 10.42
C PRO A 223 12.52 -3.33 10.46
N HIS A 224 11.96 -4.55 10.54
CA HIS A 224 12.76 -5.77 10.56
C HIS A 224 13.43 -6.03 9.21
N ALA A 225 12.71 -5.82 8.09
CA ALA A 225 13.30 -5.94 6.77
C ALA A 225 14.38 -4.87 6.51
N LEU A 226 14.19 -3.63 7.00
CA LEU A 226 15.22 -2.59 6.95
C LEU A 226 16.45 -2.99 7.77
N ARG A 227 16.26 -3.56 8.97
CA ARG A 227 17.35 -4.11 9.80
C ARG A 227 18.18 -5.14 9.05
N GLU A 228 17.51 -6.14 8.44
CA GLU A 228 18.18 -7.19 7.66
C GLU A 228 18.92 -6.63 6.44
N ALA A 229 18.31 -5.66 5.74
CA ALA A 229 18.92 -5.01 4.60
C ALA A 229 20.19 -4.23 4.99
N ILE A 230 20.13 -3.44 6.08
CA ILE A 230 21.31 -2.74 6.61
C ILE A 230 22.39 -3.77 7.03
N ALA A 231 22.01 -4.84 7.73
CA ALA A 231 22.94 -5.88 8.15
C ALA A 231 23.70 -6.48 6.96
N SER A 232 22.98 -6.76 5.87
CA SER A 232 23.57 -7.37 4.68
C SER A 232 24.59 -6.46 3.98
N VAL A 233 24.33 -5.15 3.90
CA VAL A 233 25.24 -4.21 3.21
C VAL A 233 26.40 -3.73 4.07
N VAL A 234 26.20 -3.66 5.40
CA VAL A 234 27.25 -3.30 6.37
C VAL A 234 28.14 -4.51 6.72
N GLY A 235 27.65 -5.73 6.49
CA GLY A 235 28.36 -6.97 6.83
C GLY A 235 28.38 -7.26 8.33
N TRP A 236 27.35 -6.82 9.07
CA TRP A 236 27.16 -7.09 10.50
C TRP A 236 26.00 -8.08 10.71
N GLN A 237 25.84 -8.58 11.95
CA GLN A 237 24.67 -9.41 12.26
C GLN A 237 23.43 -8.51 12.46
N ALA A 238 22.26 -9.00 12.10
CA ALA A 238 21.02 -8.28 12.34
C ALA A 238 20.80 -7.94 13.83
N SER A 239 21.25 -8.81 14.75
CA SER A 239 21.23 -8.58 16.19
C SER A 239 22.14 -7.42 16.68
N ASP A 240 23.03 -6.93 15.82
CA ASP A 240 23.87 -5.76 16.11
C ASP A 240 23.19 -4.45 15.73
N ILE A 241 22.04 -4.51 15.06
CA ILE A 241 21.32 -3.37 14.50
C ILE A 241 19.94 -3.25 15.15
N ARG A 242 19.68 -2.13 15.78
CA ARG A 242 18.38 -1.79 16.35
C ARG A 242 17.69 -0.73 15.50
N VAL A 243 16.51 -1.03 14.97
CA VAL A 243 15.66 -0.09 14.24
C VAL A 243 14.48 0.33 15.09
N ARG A 244 14.33 1.62 15.29
CA ARG A 244 13.20 2.27 15.98
C ARG A 244 12.37 3.05 14.99
N VAL A 245 11.06 2.94 15.08
CA VAL A 245 10.14 3.69 14.23
C VAL A 245 9.47 4.77 15.06
N PRO A 246 9.75 6.06 14.80
CA PRO A 246 9.02 7.17 15.43
C PRO A 246 7.58 7.22 14.91
N VAL A 247 6.83 8.27 15.23
CA VAL A 247 5.54 8.53 14.58
C VAL A 247 5.77 8.74 13.08
N VAL A 248 4.92 8.12 12.24
CA VAL A 248 5.04 8.19 10.78
C VAL A 248 3.91 9.02 10.19
N GLY A 249 4.25 10.13 9.55
CA GLY A 249 3.35 11.10 8.94
C GLY A 249 2.81 10.71 7.57
N GLY A 250 2.28 9.47 7.47
CA GLY A 250 1.79 8.87 6.24
C GLY A 250 2.84 8.03 5.52
N SER A 251 2.39 7.06 4.74
CA SER A 251 3.27 6.20 3.94
C SER A 251 2.60 5.70 2.65
N PHE A 252 1.43 5.08 2.72
CA PHE A 252 0.61 4.58 1.61
C PHE A 252 1.30 3.58 0.68
N GLY A 253 2.46 3.03 1.08
CA GLY A 253 3.31 2.13 0.32
C GLY A 253 4.70 2.69 -0.01
N THR A 254 4.88 4.01 -0.05
CA THR A 254 6.17 4.65 -0.43
C THR A 254 7.30 4.39 0.57
N LYS A 255 6.98 4.15 1.84
CA LYS A 255 7.93 3.76 2.91
C LYS A 255 7.88 2.25 3.19
N GLY A 256 7.30 1.46 2.28
CA GLY A 256 7.19 0.00 2.35
C GLY A 256 8.28 -0.73 1.57
N THR A 257 9.32 -0.05 1.15
CA THR A 257 10.52 -0.61 0.51
C THR A 257 11.77 -0.05 1.18
N VAL A 258 12.86 -0.79 1.14
CA VAL A 258 14.17 -0.27 1.54
C VAL A 258 14.71 0.57 0.39
N SER A 259 15.10 1.79 0.67
CA SER A 259 15.63 2.71 -0.35
C SER A 259 17.15 2.68 -0.43
N ALA A 260 17.68 3.07 -1.59
CA ALA A 260 19.10 3.23 -1.81
C ALA A 260 19.69 4.28 -0.85
N GLU A 261 18.95 5.33 -0.59
CA GLU A 261 19.35 6.42 0.31
C GLU A 261 19.49 5.95 1.77
N GLU A 262 18.54 5.18 2.30
CA GLU A 262 18.63 4.63 3.65
C GLU A 262 19.87 3.77 3.84
N LEU A 263 20.20 2.94 2.84
CA LEU A 263 21.39 2.09 2.86
C LEU A 263 22.68 2.90 2.70
N ALA A 264 22.70 3.92 1.83
CA ALA A 264 23.84 4.80 1.66
C ALA A 264 24.20 5.51 2.97
N VAL A 265 23.18 6.05 3.68
CA VAL A 265 23.38 6.69 5.00
C VAL A 265 23.91 5.68 6.01
N ALA A 266 23.34 4.48 6.09
CA ALA A 266 23.74 3.45 7.05
C ALA A 266 25.19 2.99 6.84
N VAL A 267 25.60 2.67 5.60
CA VAL A 267 26.96 2.28 5.28
C VAL A 267 27.95 3.43 5.54
N SER A 268 27.58 4.65 5.16
CA SER A 268 28.42 5.84 5.35
C SER A 268 28.60 6.19 6.83
N ALA A 269 27.57 6.03 7.66
CA ALA A 269 27.67 6.22 9.11
C ALA A 269 28.70 5.30 9.74
N VAL A 270 28.70 4.01 9.36
CA VAL A 270 29.68 3.02 9.83
C VAL A 270 31.09 3.34 9.31
N ARG A 271 31.22 3.66 8.00
CA ARG A 271 32.48 4.00 7.36
C ARG A 271 33.15 5.23 7.97
N LEU A 272 32.36 6.26 8.26
CA LEU A 272 32.85 7.53 8.83
C LEU A 272 32.91 7.51 10.37
N ALA A 273 32.44 6.42 10.99
CA ALA A 273 32.33 6.24 12.44
C ALA A 273 31.65 7.43 13.14
N ARG A 274 30.55 7.94 12.56
CA ARG A 274 29.83 9.10 13.10
C ARG A 274 28.32 9.04 12.83
N PRO A 275 27.51 9.66 13.72
CA PRO A 275 26.07 9.78 13.51
C PRO A 275 25.74 10.58 12.26
N LEU A 276 24.86 10.04 11.40
CA LEU A 276 24.39 10.66 10.17
C LEU A 276 22.87 10.71 10.15
N ARG A 277 22.31 11.83 9.65
CA ARG A 277 20.88 12.04 9.45
C ARG A 277 20.61 12.50 8.03
N TRP A 278 19.62 11.91 7.37
CA TRP A 278 19.05 12.37 6.13
C TRP A 278 17.55 12.56 6.29
N LEU A 279 17.06 13.71 5.85
CA LEU A 279 15.64 14.02 5.74
C LEU A 279 15.37 14.44 4.31
N GLU A 280 14.60 13.60 3.60
CA GLU A 280 14.19 13.84 2.22
C GLU A 280 13.36 15.11 2.10
N ASP A 281 13.63 15.95 1.09
CA ASP A 281 12.74 17.04 0.75
C ASP A 281 11.65 16.64 -0.25
N ARG A 282 10.74 17.57 -0.57
CA ARG A 282 9.62 17.25 -1.45
C ARG A 282 10.05 17.05 -2.90
N TYR A 283 11.03 17.81 -3.37
CA TYR A 283 11.56 17.66 -4.73
C TYR A 283 12.25 16.29 -4.88
N GLU A 284 13.11 15.92 -3.94
CA GLU A 284 13.74 14.60 -3.91
C GLU A 284 12.68 13.48 -3.89
N SER A 285 11.62 13.66 -3.08
CA SER A 285 10.53 12.70 -2.97
C SER A 285 9.78 12.52 -4.29
N MET A 286 9.51 13.60 -5.01
CA MET A 286 8.79 13.54 -6.29
C MET A 286 9.63 12.91 -7.42
N CYS A 287 10.96 13.13 -7.40
CA CYS A 287 11.87 12.61 -8.43
C CYS A 287 12.44 11.23 -8.09
N GLY A 288 12.79 10.98 -6.82
CA GLY A 288 13.59 9.82 -6.40
C GLY A 288 12.85 8.76 -5.60
N ALA A 289 11.74 9.11 -4.91
CA ALA A 289 10.95 8.11 -4.21
C ALA A 289 10.13 7.27 -5.18
N VAL A 290 9.88 6.00 -4.79
CA VAL A 290 9.13 5.07 -5.63
C VAL A 290 7.76 5.60 -6.02
N GLN A 291 7.39 5.36 -7.28
CA GLN A 291 6.11 5.70 -7.89
C GLN A 291 5.25 4.44 -8.04
N ALA A 292 4.06 4.54 -8.65
CA ALA A 292 3.13 3.42 -8.78
C ALA A 292 2.16 3.60 -9.94
N ARG A 293 1.26 2.66 -10.10
CA ARG A 293 0.25 2.59 -11.17
C ARG A 293 0.92 2.37 -12.53
N ASP A 294 0.60 3.17 -13.54
CA ASP A 294 1.13 3.13 -14.90
C ASP A 294 0.93 1.76 -15.55
N GLN A 295 -0.35 1.41 -15.74
CA GLN A 295 -0.75 0.15 -16.37
C GLN A 295 -1.63 0.39 -17.58
N VAL A 296 -1.46 -0.46 -18.59
CA VAL A 296 -2.29 -0.51 -19.80
C VAL A 296 -2.85 -1.91 -19.92
N HIS A 297 -4.16 -2.02 -20.07
CA HIS A 297 -4.92 -3.26 -20.21
C HIS A 297 -5.63 -3.30 -21.55
N GLU A 298 -5.54 -4.41 -22.26
CA GLU A 298 -6.38 -4.77 -23.39
C GLU A 298 -7.35 -5.86 -22.93
N VAL A 299 -8.64 -5.50 -22.81
CA VAL A 299 -9.66 -6.37 -22.22
C VAL A 299 -10.67 -6.77 -23.27
N THR A 300 -10.91 -8.08 -23.39
CA THR A 300 -12.02 -8.64 -24.15
C THR A 300 -13.00 -9.31 -23.20
N LEU A 301 -14.27 -8.90 -23.24
CA LEU A 301 -15.39 -9.57 -22.57
C LEU A 301 -16.34 -10.19 -23.59
N GLY A 302 -16.85 -11.37 -23.29
CA GLY A 302 -17.87 -12.05 -24.10
C GLY A 302 -19.07 -12.48 -23.27
N ALA A 303 -20.28 -12.11 -23.69
CA ALA A 303 -21.53 -12.52 -23.04
C ALA A 303 -22.58 -13.05 -24.02
N ASP A 304 -23.48 -13.87 -23.52
CA ASP A 304 -24.67 -14.30 -24.27
C ASP A 304 -25.73 -13.19 -24.36
N ALA A 305 -26.78 -13.43 -25.13
CA ALA A 305 -27.88 -12.46 -25.30
C ALA A 305 -28.63 -12.15 -23.99
N GLN A 306 -28.52 -13.00 -22.97
CA GLN A 306 -29.09 -12.81 -21.66
C GLN A 306 -28.16 -11.99 -20.74
N GLY A 307 -26.96 -11.64 -21.21
CA GLY A 307 -25.95 -10.89 -20.47
C GLY A 307 -25.20 -11.73 -19.44
N ARG A 308 -25.12 -13.04 -19.61
CA ARG A 308 -24.21 -13.88 -18.82
C ARG A 308 -22.81 -13.80 -19.45
N VAL A 309 -21.84 -13.38 -18.67
CA VAL A 309 -20.44 -13.28 -19.12
C VAL A 309 -19.80 -14.66 -19.09
N HIS A 310 -19.29 -15.10 -20.23
CA HIS A 310 -18.66 -16.41 -20.41
C HIS A 310 -17.16 -16.34 -20.62
N LEU A 311 -16.65 -15.17 -21.03
CA LEU A 311 -15.24 -14.97 -21.37
C LEU A 311 -14.74 -13.65 -20.82
N LEU A 312 -13.57 -13.67 -20.22
CA LEU A 312 -12.73 -12.51 -19.96
C LEU A 312 -11.30 -12.83 -20.37
N ASP A 313 -10.77 -12.05 -21.30
CA ASP A 313 -9.37 -12.04 -21.68
C ASP A 313 -8.78 -10.67 -21.37
N ASP A 314 -7.70 -10.61 -20.58
CA ASP A 314 -7.00 -9.37 -20.20
C ASP A 314 -5.51 -9.52 -20.40
N SER A 315 -4.96 -8.75 -21.32
CA SER A 315 -3.53 -8.63 -21.53
C SER A 315 -3.05 -7.27 -21.03
N PHE A 316 -2.20 -7.25 -20.00
CA PHE A 316 -1.78 -5.98 -19.42
C PHE A 316 -0.26 -5.85 -19.27
N THR A 317 0.19 -4.60 -19.30
CA THR A 317 1.58 -4.22 -19.11
C THR A 317 1.70 -3.16 -18.01
N VAL A 318 2.69 -3.33 -17.14
CA VAL A 318 3.03 -2.44 -16.02
C VAL A 318 4.36 -1.76 -16.31
N ASP A 319 4.43 -0.44 -16.29
CA ASP A 319 5.68 0.30 -16.31
C ASP A 319 6.30 0.35 -14.91
N VAL A 320 7.35 -0.42 -14.69
CA VAL A 320 8.00 -0.52 -13.37
C VAL A 320 9.17 0.45 -13.20
N GLY A 321 9.46 1.28 -14.20
CA GLY A 321 10.59 2.20 -14.19
C GLY A 321 11.92 1.50 -14.38
N ALA A 322 13.00 2.12 -13.92
CA ALA A 322 14.38 1.68 -14.20
C ALA A 322 14.78 0.38 -13.48
N TYR A 323 14.12 0.08 -12.38
CA TYR A 323 14.36 -1.10 -11.57
C TYR A 323 13.03 -1.69 -11.09
N ASP A 324 13.01 -3.00 -10.82
CA ASP A 324 11.80 -3.71 -10.37
C ASP A 324 11.98 -4.29 -8.97
N PRO A 325 11.86 -3.46 -7.90
CA PRO A 325 12.10 -3.91 -6.53
C PRO A 325 11.04 -4.89 -6.00
N PHE A 326 9.88 -4.98 -6.64
CA PHE A 326 8.76 -5.83 -6.22
C PHE A 326 8.52 -7.06 -7.10
N GLY A 327 9.15 -7.12 -8.28
CA GLY A 327 9.03 -8.24 -9.22
C GLY A 327 7.56 -8.61 -9.49
N LYS A 328 7.23 -9.89 -9.35
CA LYS A 328 5.87 -10.38 -9.59
C LYS A 328 4.78 -9.81 -8.69
N SER A 329 5.13 -9.13 -7.58
CA SER A 329 4.14 -8.82 -6.52
C SER A 329 3.01 -7.91 -6.98
N VAL A 330 3.31 -6.84 -7.71
CA VAL A 330 2.29 -5.90 -8.21
C VAL A 330 1.52 -6.49 -9.40
N PRO A 331 2.19 -6.93 -10.49
CA PRO A 331 1.46 -7.43 -11.67
C PRO A 331 0.64 -8.68 -11.36
N TYR A 332 1.14 -9.58 -10.50
CA TYR A 332 0.36 -10.76 -10.11
C TYR A 332 -0.84 -10.41 -9.22
N ASN A 333 -0.71 -9.36 -8.38
CA ASN A 333 -1.86 -8.86 -7.62
C ASN A 333 -2.90 -8.20 -8.52
N THR A 334 -2.50 -7.50 -9.59
CA THR A 334 -3.39 -7.02 -10.64
C THR A 334 -4.18 -8.20 -11.23
N ALA A 335 -3.47 -9.23 -11.74
CA ALA A 335 -4.07 -10.41 -12.35
C ALA A 335 -5.08 -11.12 -11.43
N ALA A 336 -4.73 -11.28 -10.15
CA ALA A 336 -5.61 -11.91 -9.16
C ALA A 336 -6.93 -11.16 -8.92
N HIS A 337 -7.00 -9.87 -9.29
CA HIS A 337 -8.19 -9.03 -9.12
C HIS A 337 -8.94 -8.75 -10.43
N VAL A 338 -8.40 -9.19 -11.56
CA VAL A 338 -9.08 -9.08 -12.88
C VAL A 338 -10.44 -9.75 -12.89
N PRO A 339 -10.68 -10.95 -12.32
CA PRO A 339 -12.02 -11.55 -12.31
C PRO A 339 -13.06 -10.73 -11.57
N GLY A 340 -12.64 -9.99 -10.52
CA GLY A 340 -13.54 -9.26 -9.64
C GLY A 340 -14.57 -10.14 -8.93
N PRO A 341 -15.72 -9.58 -8.52
CA PRO A 341 -16.76 -10.34 -7.83
C PRO A 341 -17.69 -11.11 -8.80
N TYR A 342 -17.20 -11.48 -9.97
CA TYR A 342 -18.04 -12.05 -11.03
C TYR A 342 -17.77 -13.52 -11.30
N ARG A 343 -18.82 -14.24 -11.68
CA ARG A 343 -18.72 -15.61 -12.22
C ARG A 343 -18.39 -15.54 -13.70
N ILE A 344 -17.13 -15.83 -14.02
CA ILE A 344 -16.63 -15.85 -15.38
C ILE A 344 -15.90 -17.18 -15.58
N PRO A 345 -16.49 -18.13 -16.33
CA PRO A 345 -15.94 -19.48 -16.42
C PRO A 345 -14.63 -19.56 -17.22
N ASN A 346 -14.48 -18.73 -18.27
CA ASN A 346 -13.28 -18.74 -19.09
C ASN A 346 -12.48 -17.47 -18.86
N LEU A 347 -11.39 -17.59 -18.11
CA LEU A 347 -10.45 -16.53 -17.81
C LEU A 347 -9.13 -16.78 -18.54
N SER A 348 -8.63 -15.77 -19.24
CA SER A 348 -7.29 -15.70 -19.80
C SER A 348 -6.67 -14.37 -19.39
N ILE A 349 -5.56 -14.40 -18.67
CA ILE A 349 -4.92 -13.21 -18.15
C ILE A 349 -3.42 -13.30 -18.40
N SER A 350 -2.86 -12.34 -19.12
CA SER A 350 -1.43 -12.22 -19.32
C SER A 350 -0.91 -10.90 -18.79
N GLY A 351 0.19 -10.96 -18.02
CA GLY A 351 0.78 -9.77 -17.40
C GLY A 351 2.27 -9.68 -17.67
N ALA A 352 2.76 -8.45 -17.91
CA ALA A 352 4.17 -8.16 -18.02
C ALA A 352 4.55 -6.89 -17.26
N SER A 353 5.72 -6.90 -16.60
CA SER A 353 6.40 -5.71 -16.10
C SER A 353 7.50 -5.30 -17.07
N VAL A 354 7.56 -4.02 -17.41
CA VAL A 354 8.50 -3.49 -18.40
C VAL A 354 9.33 -2.37 -17.79
N LEU A 355 10.65 -2.43 -18.06
CA LEU A 355 11.62 -1.42 -17.63
C LEU A 355 11.58 -0.20 -18.54
N THR A 356 11.65 1.00 -17.94
CA THR A 356 11.76 2.30 -18.61
C THR A 356 12.73 3.19 -17.86
N ASN A 357 13.15 4.31 -18.47
CA ASN A 357 13.98 5.32 -17.80
C ASN A 357 13.17 6.25 -16.88
N LYS A 358 12.26 5.69 -16.10
CA LYS A 358 11.48 6.39 -15.09
C LYS A 358 11.88 5.91 -13.68
N THR A 359 11.52 6.67 -12.68
CA THR A 359 11.69 6.30 -11.27
C THR A 359 11.06 4.91 -11.00
N PRO A 360 11.69 4.03 -10.20
CA PRO A 360 11.17 2.70 -9.93
C PRO A 360 9.75 2.71 -9.35
N ALA A 361 8.95 1.72 -9.71
CA ALA A 361 7.59 1.56 -9.21
C ALA A 361 7.54 0.59 -8.02
N ALA A 362 6.65 0.91 -7.08
CA ALA A 362 6.35 0.10 -5.90
C ALA A 362 4.83 0.11 -5.62
N PRO A 363 4.34 -0.72 -4.70
CA PRO A 363 2.95 -0.63 -4.28
C PRO A 363 2.57 0.75 -3.74
N TYR A 364 1.54 1.35 -4.33
CA TYR A 364 0.78 2.42 -3.73
C TYR A 364 -0.59 1.88 -3.35
N ARG A 365 -1.23 2.39 -2.29
CA ARG A 365 -2.49 1.94 -1.69
C ARG A 365 -3.45 1.36 -2.74
N GLY A 366 -3.72 0.06 -2.66
CA GLY A 366 -4.45 -0.71 -3.68
C GLY A 366 -3.58 -1.66 -4.52
N SER A 367 -2.34 -1.29 -4.87
CA SER A 367 -1.32 -2.18 -5.47
C SER A 367 -1.83 -3.04 -6.64
N GLY A 368 -2.20 -2.44 -7.77
CA GLY A 368 -2.70 -3.13 -8.97
C GLY A 368 -4.21 -3.44 -8.97
N ARG A 369 -4.89 -3.33 -7.82
CA ARG A 369 -6.34 -3.53 -7.73
C ARG A 369 -7.12 -2.42 -8.42
N PRO A 370 -6.84 -1.11 -8.20
CA PRO A 370 -7.55 -0.04 -8.90
C PRO A 370 -7.47 -0.15 -10.41
N GLU A 371 -6.32 -0.56 -10.93
CA GLU A 371 -6.05 -0.70 -12.36
C GLU A 371 -6.87 -1.85 -12.96
N ALA A 372 -6.83 -3.03 -12.36
CA ALA A 372 -7.63 -4.19 -12.76
C ALA A 372 -9.13 -3.90 -12.74
N HIS A 373 -9.59 -3.18 -11.68
CA HIS A 373 -11.01 -2.83 -11.55
C HIS A 373 -11.43 -1.76 -12.55
N LEU A 374 -10.58 -0.76 -12.82
CA LEU A 374 -10.84 0.21 -13.89
C LEU A 374 -11.09 -0.50 -15.22
N ALA A 375 -10.15 -1.34 -15.65
CA ALA A 375 -10.20 -2.01 -16.95
C ALA A 375 -11.45 -2.89 -17.08
N ARG A 376 -11.68 -3.78 -16.11
CA ARG A 376 -12.84 -4.69 -16.13
C ARG A 376 -14.18 -3.95 -16.03
N GLU A 377 -14.33 -3.01 -15.09
CA GLU A 377 -15.62 -2.33 -14.87
C GLU A 377 -16.01 -1.46 -16.07
N ARG A 378 -15.00 -0.79 -16.69
CA ARG A 378 -15.23 -0.04 -17.92
C ARG A 378 -15.62 -0.94 -19.10
N ALA A 379 -14.94 -2.10 -19.23
CA ALA A 379 -15.30 -3.09 -20.25
C ALA A 379 -16.73 -3.65 -20.07
N LEU A 380 -17.15 -3.88 -18.80
CA LEU A 380 -18.54 -4.28 -18.49
C LEU A 380 -19.56 -3.22 -18.88
N ASP A 381 -19.30 -1.93 -18.65
CA ASP A 381 -20.20 -0.84 -19.08
C ASP A 381 -20.36 -0.83 -20.60
N ARG A 382 -19.27 -1.01 -21.33
CA ARG A 382 -19.30 -1.04 -22.80
C ARG A 382 -20.00 -2.28 -23.35
N LEU A 383 -19.74 -3.45 -22.74
CA LEU A 383 -20.44 -4.68 -23.10
C LEU A 383 -21.95 -4.55 -22.83
N ALA A 384 -22.36 -3.94 -21.70
CA ALA A 384 -23.76 -3.70 -21.39
C ALA A 384 -24.45 -2.84 -22.47
N ARG A 385 -23.80 -1.79 -22.94
CA ARG A 385 -24.29 -0.96 -24.07
C ARG A 385 -24.42 -1.78 -25.35
N THR A 386 -23.42 -2.56 -25.69
CA THR A 386 -23.43 -3.43 -26.88
C THR A 386 -24.59 -4.42 -26.86
N LEU A 387 -24.99 -4.88 -25.67
CA LEU A 387 -26.12 -5.79 -25.46
C LEU A 387 -27.47 -5.08 -25.33
N GLY A 388 -27.50 -3.75 -25.15
CA GLY A 388 -28.70 -3.00 -24.81
C GLY A 388 -29.26 -3.34 -23.43
N ILE A 389 -28.39 -3.76 -22.49
CA ILE A 389 -28.74 -4.13 -21.11
C ILE A 389 -28.24 -3.01 -20.18
N ASP A 390 -29.04 -2.67 -19.15
CA ASP A 390 -28.60 -1.76 -18.10
C ASP A 390 -27.33 -2.29 -17.39
N ALA A 391 -26.34 -1.41 -17.19
CA ALA A 391 -25.03 -1.78 -16.66
C ALA A 391 -25.07 -2.41 -15.25
N LEU A 392 -26.00 -1.96 -14.38
CA LEU A 392 -26.20 -2.57 -13.06
C LEU A 392 -26.86 -3.95 -13.18
N THR A 393 -27.80 -4.10 -14.12
CA THR A 393 -28.46 -5.37 -14.40
C THR A 393 -27.49 -6.40 -14.94
N LEU A 394 -26.54 -5.99 -15.81
CA LEU A 394 -25.48 -6.87 -16.29
C LEU A 394 -24.60 -7.36 -15.12
N ARG A 395 -24.18 -6.45 -14.24
CA ARG A 395 -23.39 -6.80 -13.05
C ARG A 395 -24.15 -7.78 -12.15
N GLU A 396 -25.37 -7.48 -11.80
CA GLU A 396 -26.20 -8.30 -10.91
C GLU A 396 -26.37 -9.75 -11.38
N ARG A 397 -26.54 -9.95 -12.70
CA ARG A 397 -26.63 -11.29 -13.32
C ARG A 397 -25.38 -12.12 -13.16
N ASN A 398 -24.23 -11.48 -13.03
CA ASN A 398 -22.92 -12.12 -13.03
C ASN A 398 -22.24 -12.14 -11.65
N LEU A 399 -22.78 -11.45 -10.63
CA LEU A 399 -22.20 -11.46 -9.29
C LEU A 399 -22.21 -12.85 -8.66
N VAL A 400 -21.10 -13.20 -8.02
CA VAL A 400 -21.00 -14.35 -7.11
C VAL A 400 -21.92 -14.11 -5.92
N GLY A 401 -22.75 -15.07 -5.57
CA GLY A 401 -23.65 -14.98 -4.41
C GLY A 401 -23.08 -15.63 -3.17
N VAL A 402 -23.68 -15.36 -2.01
CA VAL A 402 -23.34 -16.03 -0.75
C VAL A 402 -23.51 -17.55 -0.86
N ASP A 403 -24.52 -18.00 -1.61
CA ASP A 403 -24.81 -19.41 -1.85
C ASP A 403 -23.74 -20.10 -2.71
N ASP A 404 -22.91 -19.33 -3.44
CA ASP A 404 -21.80 -19.85 -4.26
C ASP A 404 -20.50 -20.03 -3.42
N MET A 405 -20.48 -19.51 -2.18
CA MET A 405 -19.27 -19.50 -1.35
C MET A 405 -19.04 -20.84 -0.62
N PRO A 406 -17.80 -21.30 -0.48
CA PRO A 406 -16.58 -20.74 -1.04
C PRO A 406 -16.51 -20.88 -2.56
N TYR A 407 -16.19 -19.77 -3.27
CA TYR A 407 -16.13 -19.72 -4.72
C TYR A 407 -14.68 -19.82 -5.21
N ASP A 408 -14.35 -20.91 -5.87
CA ASP A 408 -13.06 -21.10 -6.52
C ASP A 408 -13.08 -20.47 -7.93
N THR A 409 -12.19 -19.53 -8.17
CA THR A 409 -12.05 -18.86 -9.47
C THR A 409 -11.33 -19.72 -10.53
N GLY A 410 -10.73 -20.83 -10.11
CA GLY A 410 -9.87 -21.67 -10.96
C GLY A 410 -8.46 -21.09 -11.15
N LEU A 411 -8.12 -19.99 -10.50
CA LEU A 411 -6.79 -19.35 -10.53
C LEU A 411 -6.00 -19.66 -9.25
N LEU A 412 -4.68 -19.49 -9.33
CA LEU A 412 -3.82 -19.50 -8.15
C LEU A 412 -3.48 -18.05 -7.74
N TYR A 413 -3.42 -17.81 -6.44
CA TYR A 413 -2.90 -16.54 -5.92
C TYR A 413 -1.36 -16.55 -5.94
N ARG A 414 -0.72 -15.38 -5.73
CA ARG A 414 0.74 -15.19 -5.82
C ARG A 414 1.58 -16.03 -4.83
N ASP A 415 0.97 -16.60 -3.81
CA ASP A 415 1.58 -17.54 -2.85
C ASP A 415 1.43 -19.02 -3.29
N GLY A 416 0.77 -19.25 -4.43
CA GLY A 416 0.48 -20.57 -4.98
C GLY A 416 -0.76 -21.26 -4.41
N ALA A 417 -1.47 -20.62 -3.47
CA ALA A 417 -2.75 -21.13 -2.99
C ALA A 417 -3.86 -20.92 -4.02
N PRO A 418 -4.90 -21.77 -4.06
CA PRO A 418 -6.09 -21.51 -4.87
C PRO A 418 -6.71 -20.16 -4.53
N LEU A 419 -7.14 -19.41 -5.56
CA LEU A 419 -7.81 -18.13 -5.40
C LEU A 419 -9.29 -18.40 -5.15
N VAL A 420 -9.66 -18.48 -3.86
CA VAL A 420 -11.00 -18.83 -3.40
C VAL A 420 -11.60 -17.65 -2.61
N TYR A 421 -12.80 -17.24 -2.98
CA TYR A 421 -13.57 -16.26 -2.22
C TYR A 421 -14.26 -16.96 -1.03
N ASP A 422 -14.15 -16.36 0.14
CA ASP A 422 -14.38 -17.02 1.44
C ASP A 422 -15.63 -16.57 2.20
N GLY A 423 -16.60 -15.92 1.53
CA GLY A 423 -17.90 -15.66 2.17
C GLY A 423 -18.29 -14.19 2.38
N PHE A 424 -17.89 -13.26 1.51
CA PHE A 424 -18.43 -11.89 1.48
C PHE A 424 -19.80 -11.83 0.76
N ASP A 425 -20.57 -10.76 1.01
CA ASP A 425 -21.89 -10.52 0.38
C ASP A 425 -21.89 -9.27 -0.51
N ILE A 426 -21.47 -9.44 -1.77
CA ILE A 426 -21.48 -8.37 -2.76
C ILE A 426 -22.89 -8.01 -3.23
N ARG A 427 -23.84 -8.96 -3.18
CA ARG A 427 -25.24 -8.70 -3.57
C ARG A 427 -25.93 -7.81 -2.55
N ALA A 428 -25.67 -8.00 -1.25
CA ALA A 428 -26.12 -7.07 -0.21
C ALA A 428 -25.53 -5.66 -0.42
N CYS A 429 -24.24 -5.57 -0.79
CA CYS A 429 -23.61 -4.28 -1.12
C CYS A 429 -24.33 -3.59 -2.30
N LEU A 430 -24.59 -4.30 -3.40
CA LEU A 430 -25.26 -3.73 -4.56
C LEU A 430 -26.72 -3.34 -4.24
N SER A 431 -27.45 -4.17 -3.50
CA SER A 431 -28.82 -3.88 -3.08
C SER A 431 -28.89 -2.60 -2.23
N LEU A 432 -28.01 -2.49 -1.24
CA LEU A 432 -27.92 -1.30 -0.39
C LEU A 432 -27.49 -0.06 -1.20
N ALA A 433 -26.57 -0.21 -2.14
CA ALA A 433 -26.15 0.89 -3.02
C ALA A 433 -27.32 1.39 -3.86
N ARG A 434 -28.13 0.50 -4.45
CA ARG A 434 -29.37 0.87 -5.18
C ARG A 434 -30.36 1.61 -4.29
N GLN A 435 -30.62 1.10 -3.09
CA GLN A 435 -31.53 1.72 -2.13
C GLN A 435 -31.08 3.12 -1.72
N GLN A 436 -29.80 3.30 -1.47
CA GLN A 436 -29.22 4.55 -0.98
C GLN A 436 -28.94 5.56 -2.11
N ALA A 437 -28.68 5.10 -3.34
CA ALA A 437 -28.45 6.00 -4.47
C ALA A 437 -29.70 6.85 -4.84
N GLY A 438 -30.89 6.51 -4.34
CA GLY A 438 -32.13 7.18 -4.71
C GLY A 438 -32.52 6.88 -6.16
N GLY A 439 -33.72 7.38 -6.59
CA GLY A 439 -34.20 7.21 -7.97
C GLY A 439 -33.23 7.81 -9.00
N SER A 440 -33.48 7.56 -10.28
CA SER A 440 -32.63 8.11 -11.36
C SER A 440 -32.47 9.61 -11.12
N VAL A 441 -31.19 10.04 -10.93
CA VAL A 441 -30.86 11.44 -11.15
C VAL A 441 -31.37 11.70 -12.56
N LYS A 442 -32.19 12.73 -12.77
CA LYS A 442 -32.52 13.13 -14.13
C LYS A 442 -31.20 13.51 -14.77
N ASN A 443 -30.64 12.59 -15.56
CA ASN A 443 -29.48 12.88 -16.35
C ASN A 443 -29.87 14.06 -17.25
N SER A 444 -29.30 15.22 -16.97
CA SER A 444 -29.39 16.34 -17.87
C SER A 444 -28.27 16.11 -18.91
N GLN A 445 -28.60 15.41 -19.98
CA GLN A 445 -27.68 15.19 -21.10
C GLN A 445 -27.75 16.35 -22.12
N GLU A 446 -28.51 17.40 -21.82
CA GLU A 446 -28.65 18.58 -22.67
C GLU A 446 -28.08 19.81 -21.97
N GLY A 447 -27.49 20.70 -22.76
CA GLY A 447 -26.93 21.95 -22.29
C GLY A 447 -25.43 21.89 -21.90
N ARG A 448 -24.96 22.97 -21.28
CA ARG A 448 -23.56 23.15 -20.90
C ARG A 448 -23.12 22.22 -19.75
N VAL A 449 -23.96 22.09 -18.72
CA VAL A 449 -23.67 21.24 -17.55
C VAL A 449 -24.47 19.96 -17.67
N ARG A 450 -23.77 18.84 -17.67
CA ARG A 450 -24.32 17.49 -17.83
C ARG A 450 -24.11 16.67 -16.57
N ILE A 451 -25.07 15.85 -16.22
CA ILE A 451 -25.01 15.02 -15.01
C ILE A 451 -24.99 13.55 -15.43
N GLY A 452 -24.03 12.82 -14.89
CA GLY A 452 -23.91 11.37 -15.09
C GLY A 452 -23.69 10.62 -13.80
N ARG A 453 -24.04 9.34 -13.81
CA ARG A 453 -23.85 8.42 -12.69
C ARG A 453 -23.13 7.16 -13.14
N GLY A 454 -22.12 6.76 -12.36
CA GLY A 454 -21.35 5.55 -12.60
C GLY A 454 -21.28 4.66 -11.37
N CYS A 455 -21.12 3.36 -11.60
CA CYS A 455 -21.02 2.36 -10.54
C CYS A 455 -19.87 1.39 -10.83
N ALA A 456 -19.19 0.95 -9.76
CA ALA A 456 -18.18 -0.07 -9.85
C ALA A 456 -18.27 -1.04 -8.67
N CYS A 457 -18.18 -2.34 -8.96
CA CYS A 457 -18.11 -3.41 -7.97
C CYS A 457 -16.66 -3.85 -7.79
N TYR A 458 -16.26 -4.15 -6.54
CA TYR A 458 -14.89 -4.59 -6.28
C TYR A 458 -14.80 -5.76 -5.31
N VAL A 459 -13.70 -6.48 -5.40
CA VAL A 459 -13.15 -7.32 -4.33
C VAL A 459 -11.76 -6.81 -3.98
N ALA A 460 -11.37 -7.01 -2.73
CA ALA A 460 -10.04 -6.63 -2.26
C ALA A 460 -9.50 -7.66 -1.28
N THR A 461 -8.24 -8.06 -1.48
CA THR A 461 -7.53 -8.93 -0.53
C THR A 461 -6.99 -8.15 0.65
N GLY A 462 -6.89 -8.83 1.80
CA GLY A 462 -6.18 -8.37 2.99
C GLY A 462 -5.59 -9.53 3.79
N GLY A 463 -4.81 -9.24 4.83
CA GLY A 463 -4.27 -10.27 5.72
C GLY A 463 -3.15 -11.11 5.12
N MET A 464 -2.46 -10.63 4.10
CA MET A 464 -1.38 -11.35 3.42
C MET A 464 -0.11 -11.47 4.25
N GLY A 465 0.77 -12.37 3.84
CA GLY A 465 2.13 -12.53 4.34
C GLY A 465 2.31 -13.74 5.24
N PRO A 466 3.58 -14.11 5.55
CA PRO A 466 3.86 -15.40 6.17
C PRO A 466 3.45 -15.45 7.65
N TYR A 467 3.57 -14.32 8.37
CA TYR A 467 3.23 -14.24 9.80
C TYR A 467 3.24 -12.80 10.29
N GLU A 468 2.78 -12.59 11.53
CA GLU A 468 3.06 -11.41 12.33
C GLU A 468 3.22 -11.80 13.77
N THR A 469 3.99 -10.99 14.52
CA THR A 469 4.29 -11.23 15.93
C THR A 469 3.77 -10.10 16.79
N ALA A 470 3.45 -10.44 18.04
CA ALA A 470 3.14 -9.49 19.08
C ALA A 470 3.68 -9.98 20.43
N SER A 471 4.01 -9.06 21.32
CA SER A 471 4.25 -9.36 22.71
C SER A 471 3.46 -8.42 23.60
N ILE A 472 3.04 -8.91 24.75
CA ILE A 472 2.43 -8.11 25.80
C ILE A 472 3.18 -8.36 27.10
N SER A 473 3.57 -7.30 27.78
CA SER A 473 4.24 -7.37 29.09
C SER A 473 3.56 -6.45 30.09
N VAL A 474 3.69 -6.78 31.38
CA VAL A 474 3.27 -5.89 32.48
C VAL A 474 4.45 -5.02 32.87
N ALA A 475 4.28 -3.69 32.76
CA ALA A 475 5.28 -2.70 33.17
C ALA A 475 5.29 -2.52 34.72
N GLU A 476 6.25 -1.76 35.25
CA GLU A 476 6.39 -1.52 36.69
C GLU A 476 5.21 -0.78 37.32
N ASP A 477 4.62 0.12 36.55
CA ASP A 477 3.42 0.86 36.95
C ASP A 477 2.13 0.03 36.81
N GLY A 478 2.22 -1.22 36.35
CA GLY A 478 1.10 -2.13 36.16
C GLY A 478 0.39 -2.01 34.81
N MET A 479 0.87 -1.17 33.91
CA MET A 479 0.31 -1.05 32.55
C MET A 479 0.66 -2.28 31.71
N TYR A 480 -0.26 -2.69 30.84
CA TYR A 480 0.02 -3.68 29.80
C TYR A 480 0.60 -3.01 28.57
N VAL A 481 1.82 -3.36 28.23
CA VAL A 481 2.50 -2.78 27.05
C VAL A 481 2.48 -3.77 25.90
N VAL A 482 1.70 -3.44 24.89
CA VAL A 482 1.60 -4.20 23.62
C VAL A 482 2.68 -3.74 22.66
N ARG A 483 3.41 -4.69 22.08
CA ARG A 483 4.39 -4.47 21.01
C ARG A 483 4.06 -5.37 19.84
N THR A 484 4.23 -4.87 18.63
CA THR A 484 3.99 -5.62 17.38
C THR A 484 4.98 -5.21 16.30
N GLY A 485 5.28 -6.11 15.36
CA GLY A 485 6.08 -5.80 14.18
C GLY A 485 5.37 -4.88 13.18
N ALA A 486 4.04 -4.71 13.31
CA ALA A 486 3.25 -3.82 12.47
C ALA A 486 3.37 -2.37 12.94
N THR A 487 3.94 -1.51 12.09
CA THR A 487 4.09 -0.06 12.35
C THR A 487 2.81 0.72 12.04
N CYS A 488 2.58 1.82 12.76
CA CYS A 488 1.47 2.73 12.52
C CYS A 488 1.89 3.88 11.58
N GLN A 489 1.06 4.18 10.56
CA GLN A 489 1.22 5.33 9.65
C GLN A 489 -0.09 6.11 9.49
N GLY A 490 -0.93 6.12 10.57
CA GLY A 490 -2.22 6.78 10.61
C GLY A 490 -3.44 5.86 10.59
N GLN A 491 -3.26 4.53 10.72
CA GLN A 491 -4.36 3.57 10.81
C GLN A 491 -4.78 3.23 12.25
N SER A 492 -4.36 4.04 13.20
CA SER A 492 -4.79 4.02 14.62
C SER A 492 -4.47 2.72 15.36
N HIS A 493 -3.25 2.20 15.21
CA HIS A 493 -2.82 0.97 15.89
C HIS A 493 -2.90 1.06 17.41
N ARG A 494 -2.62 2.24 18.02
CA ARG A 494 -2.78 2.46 19.46
C ARG A 494 -4.20 2.18 19.93
N THR A 495 -5.19 2.59 19.15
CA THR A 495 -6.61 2.33 19.42
C THR A 495 -6.99 0.88 19.20
N ILE A 496 -6.63 0.35 18.02
CA ILE A 496 -7.10 -0.98 17.57
C ILE A 496 -6.47 -2.09 18.40
N PHE A 497 -5.15 -2.06 18.61
CA PHE A 497 -4.48 -3.13 19.38
C PHE A 497 -4.75 -3.03 20.88
N ALA A 498 -4.88 -1.80 21.43
CA ALA A 498 -5.29 -1.65 22.82
C ALA A 498 -6.69 -2.24 23.07
N ARG A 499 -7.65 -2.02 22.13
CA ARG A 499 -8.99 -2.61 22.23
C ARG A 499 -8.95 -4.14 22.20
N LEU A 500 -8.25 -4.72 21.22
CA LEU A 500 -8.13 -6.17 21.09
C LEU A 500 -7.46 -6.81 22.32
N ALA A 501 -6.40 -6.17 22.84
CA ALA A 501 -5.71 -6.65 24.01
C ALA A 501 -6.58 -6.53 25.28
N SER A 502 -7.25 -5.39 25.48
CA SER A 502 -8.12 -5.17 26.64
C SER A 502 -9.30 -6.15 26.67
N ASP A 503 -9.93 -6.39 25.52
CA ASP A 503 -11.02 -7.37 25.40
C ASP A 503 -10.54 -8.80 25.71
N ALA A 504 -9.37 -9.20 25.20
CA ALA A 504 -8.82 -10.55 25.45
C ALA A 504 -8.31 -10.74 26.89
N LEU A 505 -7.73 -9.71 27.49
CA LEU A 505 -7.30 -9.70 28.90
C LEU A 505 -8.47 -9.54 29.87
N ASP A 506 -9.62 -9.05 29.41
CA ASP A 506 -10.77 -8.69 30.25
C ASP A 506 -10.42 -7.59 31.27
N VAL A 507 -9.79 -6.49 30.77
CA VAL A 507 -9.35 -5.34 31.57
C VAL A 507 -9.82 -4.04 30.93
N PRO A 508 -9.90 -2.92 31.71
CA PRO A 508 -10.17 -1.61 31.14
C PRO A 508 -9.10 -1.21 30.10
N ARG A 509 -9.54 -0.60 29.01
CA ARG A 509 -8.64 -0.12 27.94
C ARG A 509 -7.57 0.85 28.43
N SER A 510 -7.89 1.65 29.44
CA SER A 510 -6.95 2.58 30.07
C SER A 510 -5.73 1.91 30.75
N PHE A 511 -5.74 0.57 30.87
CA PHE A 511 -4.60 -0.19 31.39
C PHE A 511 -3.68 -0.71 30.29
N VAL A 512 -4.01 -0.44 29.03
CA VAL A 512 -3.28 -0.97 27.87
C VAL A 512 -2.63 0.17 27.09
N GLU A 513 -1.32 0.12 26.95
CA GLU A 513 -0.51 0.96 26.11
C GLU A 513 -0.02 0.17 24.89
N VAL A 514 0.07 0.82 23.73
CA VAL A 514 0.67 0.25 22.51
C VAL A 514 1.93 1.05 22.17
N ALA A 515 3.07 0.40 22.32
CA ALA A 515 4.37 1.02 22.04
C ALA A 515 4.67 1.14 20.55
N ASN A 516 5.52 2.08 20.19
CA ASN A 516 6.09 2.17 18.85
C ASN A 516 6.97 0.96 18.54
N SER A 517 7.11 0.63 17.26
CA SER A 517 7.91 -0.52 16.82
C SER A 517 9.41 -0.32 17.08
N ASP A 518 10.02 -1.34 17.67
CA ASP A 518 11.44 -1.39 18.03
C ASP A 518 11.93 -2.84 17.89
N THR A 519 12.93 -3.06 17.05
CA THR A 519 13.40 -4.41 16.69
C THR A 519 14.16 -5.13 17.80
N ASP A 520 14.60 -4.42 18.84
CA ASP A 520 15.22 -5.06 20.03
C ASP A 520 14.14 -5.53 21.03
N LEU A 521 13.02 -4.84 21.09
CA LEU A 521 11.94 -5.16 22.02
C LEU A 521 11.01 -6.25 21.47
N LEU A 522 10.98 -6.41 20.13
CA LEU A 522 10.29 -7.48 19.43
C LEU A 522 11.22 -8.00 18.33
N GLY A 523 11.76 -9.19 18.52
CA GLY A 523 12.87 -9.73 17.71
C GLY A 523 12.53 -9.98 16.24
N ASP A 524 11.25 -10.14 15.90
CA ASP A 524 10.81 -10.44 14.53
C ASP A 524 9.43 -9.83 14.23
N GLY A 525 9.16 -9.54 12.94
CA GLY A 525 7.91 -8.99 12.45
C GLY A 525 7.96 -8.72 10.96
N TRP A 526 6.82 -8.87 10.28
CA TRP A 526 6.76 -8.66 8.83
C TRP A 526 6.46 -7.21 8.44
N GLY A 527 5.81 -6.43 9.32
CA GLY A 527 5.47 -5.02 9.10
C GLY A 527 4.07 -4.77 8.55
N THR A 528 3.79 -3.51 8.22
CA THR A 528 2.48 -3.04 7.74
C THR A 528 2.46 -2.82 6.24
N MET A 529 1.63 -3.60 5.51
CA MET A 529 1.37 -3.50 4.09
C MET A 529 0.13 -4.29 3.70
N GLY A 530 -0.48 -4.05 2.53
CA GLY A 530 -1.50 -4.91 1.96
C GLY A 530 -2.70 -5.19 2.86
N SER A 531 -3.13 -4.21 3.65
CA SER A 531 -4.29 -4.29 4.56
C SER A 531 -4.23 -5.45 5.55
N ARG A 532 -3.03 -5.78 6.06
CA ARG A 532 -2.80 -6.99 6.86
C ARG A 532 -2.87 -6.78 8.38
N SER A 533 -2.60 -5.58 8.89
CA SER A 533 -2.34 -5.36 10.33
C SER A 533 -3.49 -5.82 11.24
N ALA A 534 -4.74 -5.52 10.91
CA ALA A 534 -5.88 -5.98 11.71
C ALA A 534 -5.98 -7.51 11.73
N VAL A 535 -5.80 -8.16 10.55
CA VAL A 535 -5.90 -9.62 10.43
C VAL A 535 -4.70 -10.32 11.06
N THR A 536 -3.47 -9.88 10.78
CA THR A 536 -2.28 -10.61 11.23
C THR A 536 -1.81 -10.17 12.62
N ALA A 537 -1.50 -8.88 12.82
CA ALA A 537 -1.07 -8.37 14.10
C ALA A 537 -2.21 -8.40 15.14
N GLY A 538 -3.46 -8.13 14.72
CA GLY A 538 -4.62 -8.23 15.61
C GLY A 538 -4.80 -9.64 16.22
N ASN A 539 -4.71 -10.69 15.39
CA ASN A 539 -4.75 -12.07 15.90
C ASN A 539 -3.51 -12.40 16.77
N ALA A 540 -2.30 -11.93 16.40
CA ALA A 540 -1.10 -12.12 17.22
C ALA A 540 -1.23 -11.46 18.60
N VAL A 541 -1.80 -10.25 18.68
CA VAL A 541 -2.08 -9.53 19.92
C VAL A 541 -3.06 -10.32 20.79
N VAL A 542 -4.16 -10.85 20.23
CA VAL A 542 -5.13 -11.65 20.97
C VAL A 542 -4.50 -12.95 21.48
N ILE A 543 -3.65 -13.61 20.70
CA ILE A 543 -2.90 -14.80 21.15
C ILE A 543 -2.00 -14.45 22.32
N ALA A 544 -1.21 -13.38 22.24
CA ALA A 544 -0.34 -12.92 23.33
C ALA A 544 -1.13 -12.55 24.58
N ALA A 545 -2.24 -11.81 24.42
CA ALA A 545 -3.12 -11.40 25.52
C ALA A 545 -3.73 -12.59 26.24
N THR A 546 -4.22 -13.58 25.49
CA THR A 546 -4.80 -14.81 26.07
C THR A 546 -3.74 -15.60 26.82
N ALA A 547 -2.53 -15.73 26.27
CA ALA A 547 -1.43 -16.42 26.93
C ALA A 547 -1.01 -15.70 28.23
N LEU A 548 -0.88 -14.37 28.19
CA LEU A 548 -0.55 -13.57 29.38
C LEU A 548 -1.65 -13.67 30.45
N ARG A 549 -2.92 -13.64 30.07
CA ARG A 549 -4.04 -13.84 30.97
C ARG A 549 -3.90 -15.14 31.76
N HIS A 550 -3.63 -16.26 31.06
CA HIS A 550 -3.42 -17.54 31.72
C HIS A 550 -2.21 -17.55 32.67
N GLN A 551 -1.12 -16.90 32.29
CA GLN A 551 0.07 -16.75 33.13
C GLN A 551 -0.25 -15.93 34.38
N LEU A 552 -0.96 -14.81 34.27
CA LEU A 552 -1.36 -13.95 35.38
C LEU A 552 -2.35 -14.64 36.30
N ASP A 553 -3.30 -15.41 35.79
CA ASP A 553 -4.21 -16.24 36.61
C ASP A 553 -3.41 -17.25 37.46
N GLY A 554 -2.45 -17.94 36.85
CA GLY A 554 -1.55 -18.87 37.56
C GLY A 554 -0.66 -18.18 38.60
N LEU A 555 -0.08 -17.02 38.21
CA LEU A 555 0.77 -16.24 39.13
C LEU A 555 -0.01 -15.69 40.32
N ALA A 556 -1.22 -15.17 40.10
CA ALA A 556 -2.08 -14.69 41.16
C ALA A 556 -2.43 -15.81 42.19
N VAL A 557 -2.72 -17.02 41.71
CA VAL A 557 -2.94 -18.19 42.59
C VAL A 557 -1.67 -18.54 43.37
N ALA A 558 -0.52 -18.59 42.69
CA ALA A 558 0.76 -18.95 43.32
C ALA A 558 1.22 -17.93 44.38
N LEU A 559 1.01 -16.64 44.13
CA LEU A 559 1.42 -15.54 45.01
C LEU A 559 0.34 -15.13 46.03
N SER A 560 -0.86 -15.69 45.92
CA SER A 560 -1.99 -15.33 46.83
C SER A 560 -1.61 -15.35 48.32
N PRO A 561 -0.86 -16.34 48.86
CA PRO A 561 -0.45 -16.32 50.26
C PRO A 561 0.49 -15.16 50.64
N VAL A 562 1.29 -14.69 49.67
CA VAL A 562 2.21 -13.56 49.89
C VAL A 562 1.44 -12.24 49.77
N LEU A 563 0.60 -12.13 48.77
CA LEU A 563 -0.21 -10.93 48.50
C LEU A 563 -1.21 -10.64 49.65
N ALA A 564 -1.81 -11.70 50.23
CA ALA A 564 -2.72 -11.56 51.37
C ALA A 564 -2.03 -11.04 52.65
N ARG A 565 -0.69 -11.10 52.74
CA ARG A 565 0.10 -10.54 53.84
C ARG A 565 0.50 -9.10 53.63
N THR A 566 0.48 -8.62 52.37
CA THR A 566 0.99 -7.31 51.99
C THR A 566 -0.10 -6.30 51.67
N ALA A 567 -1.33 -6.75 51.38
CA ALA A 567 -2.43 -5.86 51.05
C ALA A 567 -3.78 -6.48 51.48
N ASP A 568 -4.64 -5.69 52.10
CA ASP A 568 -6.05 -6.03 52.39
C ASP A 568 -6.95 -5.96 51.14
N VAL A 569 -6.44 -6.31 49.98
CA VAL A 569 -7.15 -6.22 48.69
C VAL A 569 -7.39 -7.64 48.16
N PRO A 570 -8.61 -7.98 47.74
CA PRO A 570 -8.86 -9.24 47.03
C PRO A 570 -7.93 -9.34 45.80
N VAL A 571 -7.30 -10.49 45.61
CA VAL A 571 -6.36 -10.75 44.52
C VAL A 571 -7.15 -10.85 43.22
N ASP A 572 -7.47 -9.68 42.65
CA ASP A 572 -8.03 -9.54 41.30
C ASP A 572 -7.02 -8.77 40.47
N TRP A 573 -6.20 -9.49 39.71
CA TRP A 573 -5.16 -8.88 38.85
C TRP A 573 -5.72 -7.98 37.75
N ARG A 574 -7.04 -7.97 37.52
CA ARG A 574 -7.71 -7.03 36.60
C ARG A 574 -7.79 -5.61 37.18
N ARG A 575 -7.42 -5.44 38.46
CA ARG A 575 -7.29 -4.12 39.09
C ARG A 575 -5.85 -3.63 38.97
N LEU A 576 -5.65 -2.39 38.61
CA LEU A 576 -4.33 -1.79 38.38
C LEU A 576 -3.41 -1.94 39.60
N GLU A 577 -3.96 -1.78 40.81
CA GLU A 577 -3.22 -1.95 42.10
C GLU A 577 -2.71 -3.37 42.30
N CYS A 578 -3.52 -4.37 41.95
CA CYS A 578 -3.10 -5.78 41.99
C CYS A 578 -2.04 -6.09 40.95
N LEU A 579 -2.13 -5.50 39.74
CA LEU A 579 -1.12 -5.66 38.72
C LEU A 579 0.23 -5.08 39.15
N ARG A 580 0.24 -3.87 39.70
CA ARG A 580 1.46 -3.24 40.25
C ARG A 580 2.10 -4.12 41.30
N LEU A 581 1.28 -4.67 42.20
CA LEU A 581 1.76 -5.56 43.26
C LEU A 581 2.31 -6.87 42.67
N LEU A 582 1.60 -7.51 41.73
CA LEU A 582 2.07 -8.70 41.02
C LEU A 582 3.38 -8.45 40.29
N ALA A 583 3.52 -7.29 39.61
CA ALA A 583 4.73 -6.89 38.92
C ALA A 583 5.92 -6.76 39.90
N THR A 584 5.71 -6.14 41.05
CA THR A 584 6.76 -5.95 42.05
C THR A 584 7.13 -7.31 42.70
N VAL A 585 6.16 -8.03 43.23
CA VAL A 585 6.41 -9.31 43.94
C VAL A 585 6.88 -10.39 42.98
N GLY A 586 6.35 -10.44 41.75
CA GLY A 586 6.79 -11.38 40.70
C GLY A 586 8.27 -11.24 40.38
N ARG A 587 8.80 -10.01 40.32
CA ARG A 587 10.23 -9.73 40.12
C ARG A 587 11.07 -10.13 41.34
N GLU A 588 10.63 -9.75 42.53
CA GLU A 588 11.33 -10.10 43.77
C GLU A 588 11.51 -11.62 43.96
N VAL A 589 10.55 -12.42 43.50
CA VAL A 589 10.61 -13.88 43.58
C VAL A 589 11.16 -14.54 42.28
N GLY A 590 11.67 -13.76 41.33
CA GLY A 590 12.29 -14.26 40.11
C GLY A 590 11.32 -14.84 39.07
N ARG A 591 10.04 -14.48 39.14
CA ARG A 591 9.00 -14.89 38.16
C ARG A 591 8.66 -13.83 37.12
N GLU A 592 9.61 -12.99 36.80
CA GLU A 592 9.45 -11.88 35.85
C GLU A 592 9.05 -12.33 34.44
N ALA A 593 9.53 -13.51 34.02
CA ALA A 593 9.18 -14.08 32.70
C ALA A 593 7.67 -14.37 32.56
N GLU A 594 6.95 -14.57 33.69
CA GLU A 594 5.51 -14.79 33.67
C GLU A 594 4.69 -13.51 33.52
N LEU A 595 5.34 -12.36 33.49
CA LEU A 595 4.73 -11.03 33.21
C LEU A 595 4.81 -10.65 31.75
N ARG A 596 5.23 -11.55 30.89
CA ARG A 596 5.32 -11.34 29.45
C ARG A 596 4.85 -12.57 28.69
N ALA A 597 4.10 -12.34 27.62
CA ALA A 597 3.73 -13.38 26.67
C ALA A 597 3.89 -12.91 25.24
N GLU A 598 4.13 -13.86 24.35
CA GLU A 598 4.29 -13.62 22.92
C GLU A 598 3.19 -14.36 22.15
N GLY A 599 2.80 -13.79 21.02
CA GLY A 599 1.85 -14.37 20.08
C GLY A 599 2.37 -14.29 18.67
N VAL A 600 2.22 -15.37 17.93
CA VAL A 600 2.55 -15.42 16.49
C VAL A 600 1.31 -15.91 15.75
N PHE A 601 0.88 -15.13 14.76
CA PHE A 601 -0.20 -15.53 13.87
C PHE A 601 0.34 -15.76 12.45
N ARG A 602 0.02 -16.92 11.87
CA ARG A 602 0.36 -17.30 10.51
C ARG A 602 -0.92 -17.49 9.71
N PRO A 603 -1.27 -16.55 8.82
CA PRO A 603 -2.47 -16.71 7.98
C PRO A 603 -2.27 -17.90 7.03
N ARG A 604 -3.31 -18.69 6.83
CA ARG A 604 -3.31 -19.80 5.86
C ARG A 604 -3.42 -19.30 4.43
N THR A 605 -4.15 -18.21 4.23
CA THR A 605 -4.38 -17.53 2.96
C THR A 605 -4.83 -16.10 3.22
N VAL A 606 -5.05 -15.34 2.16
CA VAL A 606 -5.62 -13.99 2.24
C VAL A 606 -7.11 -14.01 2.59
N THR A 607 -7.60 -12.91 3.16
CA THR A 607 -9.03 -12.67 3.33
C THR A 607 -9.56 -11.80 2.19
N TRP A 608 -10.83 -11.96 1.83
CA TRP A 608 -11.48 -11.21 0.75
C TRP A 608 -12.60 -10.33 1.31
N GLY A 609 -12.56 -9.04 1.02
CA GLY A 609 -13.68 -8.13 1.23
C GLY A 609 -14.22 -7.65 -0.10
N CYS A 610 -15.41 -7.05 -0.09
CA CYS A 610 -16.05 -6.53 -1.30
C CYS A 610 -16.79 -5.21 -1.04
N GLY A 611 -17.19 -4.56 -2.12
CA GLY A 611 -18.06 -3.39 -2.04
C GLY A 611 -18.48 -2.85 -3.40
N VAL A 612 -19.32 -1.84 -3.32
CA VAL A 612 -19.87 -1.14 -4.48
C VAL A 612 -19.75 0.36 -4.25
N HIS A 613 -19.14 1.06 -5.19
CA HIS A 613 -19.07 2.52 -5.20
C HIS A 613 -19.96 3.08 -6.30
N VAL A 614 -20.64 4.18 -5.99
CA VAL A 614 -21.49 4.94 -6.94
C VAL A 614 -21.03 6.39 -6.90
N ALA A 615 -20.63 6.91 -8.04
CA ALA A 615 -20.27 8.32 -8.23
C ALA A 615 -21.33 9.04 -9.02
N THR A 616 -21.63 10.29 -8.67
CA THR A 616 -22.44 11.20 -9.48
C THR A 616 -21.63 12.46 -9.77
N VAL A 617 -21.51 12.80 -11.04
CA VAL A 617 -20.70 13.93 -11.50
C VAL A 617 -21.53 14.96 -12.27
N GLU A 618 -21.10 16.20 -12.20
CA GLU A 618 -21.42 17.24 -13.17
C GLU A 618 -20.22 17.43 -14.10
N VAL A 619 -20.45 17.46 -15.39
CA VAL A 619 -19.47 17.76 -16.42
C VAL A 619 -19.84 19.06 -17.13
N ASP A 620 -19.04 20.11 -16.94
CA ASP A 620 -19.17 21.35 -17.69
C ASP A 620 -18.38 21.22 -19.00
N VAL A 621 -19.10 21.10 -20.12
CA VAL A 621 -18.48 20.86 -21.43
C VAL A 621 -17.78 22.11 -22.00
N GLU A 622 -18.08 23.31 -21.53
CA GLU A 622 -17.39 24.54 -21.92
C GLU A 622 -16.13 24.76 -21.11
N LEU A 623 -16.20 24.59 -19.77
CA LEU A 623 -15.05 24.75 -18.89
C LEU A 623 -14.13 23.52 -18.88
N ARG A 624 -14.52 22.42 -19.51
CA ARG A 624 -13.76 21.13 -19.47
C ARG A 624 -13.53 20.65 -18.05
N ALA A 625 -14.51 20.82 -17.19
CA ALA A 625 -14.40 20.56 -15.76
C ALA A 625 -15.34 19.43 -15.33
N VAL A 626 -14.84 18.57 -14.45
CA VAL A 626 -15.62 17.52 -13.78
C VAL A 626 -15.75 17.89 -12.31
N ARG A 627 -16.99 17.93 -11.80
CA ARG A 627 -17.28 18.12 -10.38
C ARG A 627 -17.99 16.88 -9.83
N LEU A 628 -17.41 16.27 -8.81
CA LEU A 628 -18.03 15.16 -8.11
C LEU A 628 -19.06 15.71 -7.11
N ILE A 629 -20.35 15.45 -7.32
CA ILE A 629 -21.44 16.03 -6.53
C ILE A 629 -22.00 15.09 -5.47
N ASP A 630 -21.87 13.76 -5.65
CA ASP A 630 -22.27 12.75 -4.68
C ASP A 630 -21.37 11.53 -4.79
N TYR A 631 -21.05 10.92 -3.65
CA TYR A 631 -20.26 9.69 -3.60
C TYR A 631 -20.79 8.74 -2.53
N LEU A 632 -21.21 7.57 -2.98
CA LEU A 632 -21.75 6.51 -2.14
C LEU A 632 -20.82 5.30 -2.20
N ALA A 633 -20.49 4.73 -1.04
CA ALA A 633 -19.77 3.47 -0.92
C ALA A 633 -20.52 2.52 0.01
N THR A 634 -20.75 1.30 -0.44
CA THR A 634 -21.24 0.20 0.38
C THR A 634 -20.22 -0.93 0.41
N TYR A 635 -20.05 -1.59 1.55
CA TYR A 635 -19.02 -2.59 1.68
C TYR A 635 -19.38 -3.75 2.63
N ASP A 636 -18.72 -4.89 2.44
CA ASP A 636 -18.61 -6.00 3.37
C ASP A 636 -17.13 -6.36 3.57
N HIS A 637 -16.56 -5.89 4.67
CA HIS A 637 -15.20 -6.21 5.12
C HIS A 637 -15.21 -6.89 6.51
N GLY A 638 -16.25 -7.67 6.77
CA GLY A 638 -16.37 -8.45 8.00
C GLY A 638 -16.65 -7.63 9.25
N PRO A 639 -16.39 -8.20 10.44
CA PRO A 639 -16.54 -7.51 11.71
C PRO A 639 -15.61 -6.31 11.81
N LEU A 640 -16.11 -5.20 12.39
CA LEU A 640 -15.34 -3.98 12.61
C LEU A 640 -14.80 -3.94 14.04
N ILE A 641 -13.50 -3.72 14.21
CA ILE A 641 -12.91 -3.49 15.52
C ILE A 641 -13.33 -2.12 16.04
N ASP A 642 -13.22 -1.09 15.18
CA ASP A 642 -13.60 0.29 15.50
C ASP A 642 -14.24 0.97 14.28
N PRO A 643 -15.56 1.28 14.31
CA PRO A 643 -16.26 1.90 13.19
C PRO A 643 -15.74 3.30 12.82
N PHE A 644 -15.24 4.08 13.79
CA PHE A 644 -14.71 5.41 13.54
C PHE A 644 -13.40 5.34 12.73
N VAL A 645 -12.48 4.45 13.13
CA VAL A 645 -11.23 4.20 12.39
C VAL A 645 -11.53 3.69 11.00
N VAL A 646 -12.47 2.76 10.85
CA VAL A 646 -12.87 2.22 9.54
C VAL A 646 -13.43 3.32 8.64
N LYS A 647 -14.29 4.19 9.15
CA LYS A 647 -14.83 5.33 8.38
C LYS A 647 -13.71 6.27 7.91
N GLY A 648 -12.77 6.60 8.80
CA GLY A 648 -11.60 7.42 8.47
C GLY A 648 -10.72 6.79 7.39
N GLN A 649 -10.45 5.48 7.48
CA GLN A 649 -9.69 4.74 6.48
C GLN A 649 -10.39 4.69 5.12
N MET A 650 -11.72 4.50 5.09
CA MET A 650 -12.50 4.49 3.84
C MET A 650 -12.50 5.87 3.18
N ILE A 651 -12.80 6.94 3.93
CA ILE A 651 -12.79 8.31 3.39
C ILE A 651 -11.43 8.66 2.81
N GLY A 652 -10.35 8.45 3.59
CA GLY A 652 -9.00 8.76 3.15
C GLY A 652 -8.54 7.93 1.95
N ALA A 653 -9.02 6.68 1.82
CA ALA A 653 -8.73 5.83 0.67
C ALA A 653 -9.53 6.26 -0.58
N ILE A 654 -10.81 6.61 -0.41
CA ILE A 654 -11.66 7.12 -1.50
C ILE A 654 -11.09 8.44 -2.02
N ALA A 655 -10.63 9.34 -1.14
CA ALA A 655 -10.02 10.61 -1.53
C ALA A 655 -8.81 10.41 -2.46
N GLN A 656 -7.92 9.46 -2.12
CA GLN A 656 -6.80 9.09 -3.00
C GLN A 656 -7.27 8.48 -4.32
N GLY A 657 -8.34 7.68 -4.30
CA GLY A 657 -8.93 7.14 -5.52
C GLY A 657 -9.59 8.21 -6.41
N ILE A 658 -10.18 9.26 -5.82
CA ILE A 658 -10.70 10.42 -6.54
C ILE A 658 -9.55 11.21 -7.18
N GLY A 659 -8.46 11.44 -6.45
CA GLY A 659 -7.25 12.05 -6.98
C GLY A 659 -6.73 11.31 -8.21
N GLY A 660 -6.62 9.98 -8.11
CA GLY A 660 -6.22 9.13 -9.22
C GLY A 660 -7.18 9.09 -10.40
N ALA A 661 -8.46 9.38 -10.17
CA ALA A 661 -9.46 9.47 -11.23
C ALA A 661 -9.44 10.81 -11.98
N LEU A 662 -9.09 11.91 -11.30
CA LEU A 662 -9.36 13.26 -11.81
C LEU A 662 -8.13 14.16 -11.98
N CYS A 663 -7.08 14.01 -11.15
CA CYS A 663 -6.01 15.03 -11.11
C CYS A 663 -4.58 14.51 -10.89
N GLU A 664 -4.38 13.43 -10.13
CA GLU A 664 -3.03 12.98 -9.77
C GLU A 664 -2.34 12.23 -10.91
N GLU A 665 -1.24 12.77 -11.42
CA GLU A 665 -0.40 12.08 -12.41
C GLU A 665 1.06 12.56 -12.35
N VAL A 666 1.98 11.61 -12.35
CA VAL A 666 3.40 11.89 -12.65
C VAL A 666 3.60 11.80 -14.15
N VAL A 667 3.88 12.94 -14.76
CA VAL A 667 4.05 13.07 -16.20
C VAL A 667 5.54 13.08 -16.55
N TYR A 668 5.92 12.30 -17.56
CA TYR A 668 7.25 12.29 -18.15
C TYR A 668 7.21 12.78 -19.59
N GLY A 669 8.21 13.58 -19.97
CA GLY A 669 8.43 13.97 -21.35
C GLY A 669 8.94 12.81 -22.22
N GLU A 670 8.97 12.99 -23.54
CA GLU A 670 9.55 12.03 -24.48
C GLU A 670 11.06 11.83 -24.22
N ASP A 671 11.71 12.85 -23.68
CA ASP A 671 13.10 12.84 -23.25
C ASP A 671 13.34 12.12 -21.91
N GLY A 672 12.28 11.63 -21.25
CA GLY A 672 12.36 10.95 -19.97
C GLY A 672 12.49 11.87 -18.75
N GLN A 673 12.34 13.19 -18.91
CA GLN A 673 12.32 14.13 -17.80
C GLN A 673 10.95 14.13 -17.11
N PRO A 674 10.89 14.04 -15.77
CA PRO A 674 9.64 14.22 -15.05
C PRO A 674 9.25 15.70 -15.02
N SER A 675 8.01 16.03 -15.39
CA SER A 675 7.46 17.38 -15.31
C SER A 675 6.63 17.62 -14.05
N SER A 676 6.23 16.58 -13.33
CA SER A 676 5.45 16.67 -12.08
C SER A 676 6.36 16.52 -10.87
N VAL A 677 7.25 17.50 -10.64
CA VAL A 677 8.29 17.45 -9.61
C VAL A 677 7.97 18.27 -8.35
N THR A 678 6.85 18.98 -8.37
CA THR A 678 6.33 19.75 -7.23
C THR A 678 4.86 19.45 -6.99
N LEU A 679 4.32 19.83 -5.82
CA LEU A 679 2.88 19.73 -5.54
C LEU A 679 2.03 20.74 -6.33
N ALA A 680 2.66 21.69 -7.04
CA ALA A 680 1.96 22.56 -7.99
C ALA A 680 1.67 21.83 -9.32
N ASP A 681 2.52 20.88 -9.69
CA ASP A 681 2.41 20.10 -10.93
C ASP A 681 1.69 18.76 -10.68
N TYR A 682 2.01 18.08 -9.57
CA TYR A 682 1.31 16.91 -9.10
C TYR A 682 0.15 17.35 -8.19
N VAL A 683 -1.02 17.53 -8.78
CA VAL A 683 -2.18 18.11 -8.11
C VAL A 683 -2.82 17.10 -7.18
N LEU A 684 -2.65 17.28 -5.86
CA LEU A 684 -3.40 16.52 -4.87
C LEU A 684 -4.85 17.02 -4.78
N PRO A 685 -5.83 16.10 -4.54
CA PRO A 685 -7.21 16.50 -4.38
C PRO A 685 -7.41 17.34 -3.12
N ASP A 686 -8.01 18.50 -3.27
CA ASP A 686 -8.36 19.42 -2.18
C ASP A 686 -9.78 19.18 -1.63
N ALA A 687 -10.13 19.90 -0.57
CA ALA A 687 -11.45 19.79 0.04
C ALA A 687 -12.61 20.21 -0.89
N LYS A 688 -12.36 21.00 -1.93
CA LYS A 688 -13.38 21.43 -2.90
C LYS A 688 -13.74 20.31 -3.88
N LEU A 689 -12.79 19.42 -4.14
CA LEU A 689 -13.00 18.27 -4.99
C LEU A 689 -13.77 17.15 -4.27
N MET A 690 -13.81 17.18 -2.93
CA MET A 690 -14.42 16.15 -2.13
C MET A 690 -15.94 16.37 -1.98
N PRO A 691 -16.77 15.37 -2.35
CA PRO A 691 -18.21 15.40 -2.13
C PRO A 691 -18.54 15.05 -0.68
N LEU A 692 -19.84 15.13 -0.33
CA LEU A 692 -20.32 14.48 0.89
C LEU A 692 -20.25 12.96 0.71
N PHE A 693 -19.44 12.30 1.55
CA PHE A 693 -19.32 10.85 1.53
C PHE A 693 -20.45 10.16 2.28
N ARG A 694 -21.15 9.27 1.61
CA ARG A 694 -22.15 8.36 2.16
C ARG A 694 -21.59 6.94 2.17
N ILE A 695 -21.22 6.43 3.36
CA ILE A 695 -20.48 5.18 3.51
C ILE A 695 -21.28 4.26 4.42
N PHE A 696 -21.62 3.05 3.95
CA PHE A 696 -22.44 2.10 4.65
C PHE A 696 -21.85 0.69 4.64
N GLN A 697 -21.85 0.04 5.78
CA GLN A 697 -21.59 -1.38 5.87
C GLN A 697 -22.89 -2.14 5.50
N ALA A 698 -22.83 -2.95 4.44
CA ALA A 698 -23.98 -3.71 3.95
C ALA A 698 -24.15 -5.05 4.67
N ALA A 699 -23.01 -5.70 4.98
CA ALA A 699 -22.94 -6.93 5.73
C ALA A 699 -21.67 -6.94 6.59
N ALA A 700 -21.59 -7.88 7.50
CA ALA A 700 -20.42 -8.07 8.38
C ALA A 700 -20.00 -9.56 8.39
N SER A 701 -19.81 -10.12 7.18
CA SER A 701 -19.53 -11.54 6.98
C SER A 701 -18.14 -11.90 7.53
N PRO A 702 -18.01 -12.68 8.61
CA PRO A 702 -16.71 -13.03 9.14
C PRO A 702 -15.91 -13.91 8.19
N SER A 703 -14.59 -13.71 8.11
CA SER A 703 -13.72 -14.57 7.33
C SER A 703 -13.41 -15.87 8.10
N PRO A 704 -13.55 -17.03 7.48
CA PRO A 704 -13.13 -18.29 8.11
C PRO A 704 -11.61 -18.46 8.14
N ALA A 705 -10.85 -17.59 7.49
CA ALA A 705 -9.40 -17.69 7.37
C ALA A 705 -8.63 -17.28 8.65
N ASN A 706 -9.30 -16.65 9.63
CA ASN A 706 -8.69 -16.28 10.90
C ASN A 706 -9.70 -16.31 12.07
N PRO A 707 -9.22 -16.54 13.32
CA PRO A 707 -10.08 -16.69 14.48
C PRO A 707 -10.98 -15.51 14.81
N LEU A 708 -10.53 -14.28 14.55
CA LEU A 708 -11.31 -13.06 14.78
C LEU A 708 -12.32 -12.76 13.67
N GLY A 709 -12.31 -13.54 12.58
CA GLY A 709 -13.18 -13.31 11.43
C GLY A 709 -12.89 -12.01 10.65
N LEU A 710 -11.76 -11.37 10.93
CA LEU A 710 -11.42 -10.05 10.37
C LEU A 710 -11.07 -10.13 8.88
N ARG A 711 -11.33 -9.02 8.18
CA ARG A 711 -10.96 -8.79 6.79
C ARG A 711 -10.16 -7.51 6.67
N GLY A 712 -9.19 -7.47 5.73
CA GLY A 712 -8.41 -6.27 5.47
C GLY A 712 -9.24 -5.19 4.78
N LEU A 713 -9.15 -3.93 5.24
CA LEU A 713 -9.93 -2.82 4.70
C LEU A 713 -9.07 -1.61 4.30
N GLY A 714 -7.84 -1.49 4.84
CA GLY A 714 -7.02 -0.28 4.72
C GLY A 714 -6.83 0.28 3.30
N GLU A 715 -6.93 -0.55 2.27
CA GLU A 715 -6.79 -0.17 0.86
C GLU A 715 -8.12 -0.20 0.08
N ALA A 716 -9.18 -0.77 0.65
CA ALA A 716 -10.44 -1.04 -0.06
C ALA A 716 -11.05 0.20 -0.73
N GLY A 717 -11.01 1.33 -0.06
CA GLY A 717 -11.59 2.58 -0.57
C GLY A 717 -10.93 3.11 -1.85
N THR A 718 -9.67 2.72 -2.20
CA THR A 718 -9.03 3.19 -3.43
C THR A 718 -9.39 2.35 -4.66
N VAL A 719 -10.02 1.18 -4.47
CA VAL A 719 -10.14 0.17 -5.52
C VAL A 719 -11.12 0.57 -6.62
N ALA A 720 -12.29 1.08 -6.26
CA ALA A 720 -13.37 1.35 -7.19
C ALA A 720 -13.51 2.80 -7.70
N PRO A 721 -12.97 3.85 -7.04
CA PRO A 721 -13.28 5.23 -7.44
C PRO A 721 -12.95 5.56 -8.88
N ALA A 722 -11.80 5.14 -9.39
CA ALA A 722 -11.39 5.43 -10.77
C ALA A 722 -12.41 4.88 -11.78
N ALA A 723 -12.88 3.65 -11.58
CA ALA A 723 -13.88 3.03 -12.42
C ALA A 723 -15.25 3.72 -12.31
N ALA A 724 -15.73 3.97 -11.07
CA ALA A 724 -17.04 4.59 -10.85
C ALA A 724 -17.11 6.02 -11.40
N ILE A 725 -16.04 6.81 -11.22
CA ILE A 725 -15.96 8.20 -11.73
C ILE A 725 -15.85 8.22 -13.25
N ALA A 726 -15.00 7.38 -13.84
CA ALA A 726 -14.87 7.28 -15.29
C ALA A 726 -16.19 6.86 -15.94
N SER A 727 -16.90 5.92 -15.32
CA SER A 727 -18.25 5.50 -15.70
C SER A 727 -19.24 6.67 -15.65
N ALA A 728 -19.21 7.46 -14.58
CA ALA A 728 -20.10 8.61 -14.41
C ALA A 728 -19.85 9.72 -15.43
N VAL A 729 -18.57 10.04 -15.71
CA VAL A 729 -18.20 11.05 -16.72
C VAL A 729 -18.65 10.61 -18.12
N GLU A 730 -18.44 9.35 -18.45
CA GLU A 730 -18.89 8.80 -19.72
C GLU A 730 -20.41 8.75 -19.85
N ASP A 731 -21.14 8.46 -18.75
CA ASP A 731 -22.60 8.52 -18.73
C ASP A 731 -23.12 9.94 -18.98
N ALA A 732 -22.48 10.96 -18.39
CA ALA A 732 -22.79 12.37 -18.62
C ALA A 732 -22.58 12.83 -20.07
N LEU A 733 -21.67 12.20 -20.80
CA LEU A 733 -21.25 12.57 -22.16
C LEU A 733 -21.67 11.54 -23.23
N HIS A 734 -22.56 10.60 -22.85
CA HIS A 734 -22.88 9.45 -23.69
C HIS A 734 -23.47 9.82 -25.05
N ASP A 735 -24.37 10.81 -25.09
CA ASP A 735 -25.00 11.30 -26.34
C ASP A 735 -24.01 11.99 -27.28
N LEU A 736 -22.86 12.41 -26.78
CA LEU A 736 -21.77 13.01 -27.55
C LEU A 736 -20.80 11.95 -28.11
N GLY A 737 -20.96 10.68 -27.75
CA GLY A 737 -20.06 9.61 -28.18
C GLY A 737 -18.67 9.66 -27.54
N VAL A 738 -18.49 10.38 -26.43
CA VAL A 738 -17.24 10.44 -25.69
C VAL A 738 -17.00 9.15 -24.92
N GLU A 739 -15.82 8.60 -25.08
CA GLU A 739 -15.37 7.38 -24.41
C GLU A 739 -14.21 7.64 -23.45
N ILE A 740 -14.38 7.28 -22.17
CA ILE A 740 -13.35 7.41 -21.13
C ILE A 740 -12.60 6.09 -20.97
N SER A 741 -11.40 6.02 -21.50
CA SER A 741 -10.52 4.83 -21.46
C SER A 741 -9.24 5.03 -20.64
N ARG A 742 -8.99 6.25 -20.17
CA ARG A 742 -7.80 6.60 -19.39
C ARG A 742 -8.14 7.48 -18.18
N VAL A 743 -7.48 7.23 -17.05
CA VAL A 743 -7.47 8.09 -15.87
C VAL A 743 -6.03 8.56 -15.58
N PRO A 744 -5.84 9.77 -14.98
CA PRO A 744 -6.86 10.73 -14.56
C PRO A 744 -7.57 11.42 -15.73
N ILE A 745 -8.82 11.83 -15.49
CA ILE A 745 -9.65 12.60 -16.45
C ILE A 745 -9.35 14.08 -16.24
N THR A 746 -8.16 14.51 -16.65
CA THR A 746 -7.75 15.92 -16.52
C THR A 746 -8.51 16.82 -17.47
N ALA A 747 -8.57 18.13 -17.17
CA ALA A 747 -9.18 19.12 -18.06
C ALA A 747 -8.59 19.08 -19.49
N THR A 748 -7.28 18.87 -19.62
CA THR A 748 -6.59 18.73 -20.91
C THR A 748 -7.08 17.50 -21.68
N ARG A 749 -7.20 16.34 -21.03
CA ARG A 749 -7.71 15.11 -21.68
C ARG A 749 -9.17 15.24 -22.06
N LEU A 750 -9.98 15.81 -21.17
CA LEU A 750 -11.40 16.05 -21.46
C LEU A 750 -11.56 17.01 -22.64
N HIS A 751 -10.72 18.06 -22.73
CA HIS A 751 -10.68 18.95 -23.88
C HIS A 751 -10.35 18.20 -25.18
N GLN A 752 -9.32 17.37 -25.19
CA GLN A 752 -8.96 16.57 -26.36
C GLN A 752 -10.11 15.67 -26.82
N GLN A 753 -10.79 15.01 -25.91
CA GLN A 753 -11.91 14.12 -26.21
C GLN A 753 -13.14 14.88 -26.73
N LEU A 754 -13.49 16.00 -26.11
CA LEU A 754 -14.62 16.82 -26.57
C LEU A 754 -14.32 17.48 -27.93
N THR A 755 -13.10 17.94 -28.16
CA THR A 755 -12.68 18.49 -29.47
C THR A 755 -12.75 17.42 -30.57
N ALA A 756 -12.40 16.16 -30.26
CA ALA A 756 -12.51 15.07 -31.23
C ALA A 756 -13.95 14.78 -31.69
N VAL A 757 -14.95 15.16 -30.91
CA VAL A 757 -16.38 15.03 -31.24
C VAL A 757 -17.01 16.37 -31.68
N GLY A 758 -16.20 17.40 -31.91
CA GLY A 758 -16.63 18.68 -32.50
C GLY A 758 -17.09 19.75 -31.50
N LEU A 759 -16.74 19.62 -30.19
CA LEU A 759 -17.06 20.57 -29.12
C LEU A 759 -15.86 21.33 -28.57
#